data_e5bdb0a838a3bf32696ed7cf94b3cde5
#
_entry.id   e5bdb0a838a3bf32696ed7cf94b3cde5
#
_cell.length_a   1.000
_cell.length_b   1.000
_cell.length_c   1.000
_cell.angle_alpha   90.00
_cell.angle_beta   90.00
_cell.angle_gamma   90.00
#
_symmetry.space_group_name_H-M   'P 1'
#
loop_
_entity.id
_entity.type
_entity.pdbx_description
1 polymer ?
#
loop_
_entity_poly.entity_id
_entity_poly.type
_entity_poly.pdbx_seq_one_letter_code
_entity_poly.pdbx_strand_id
1 'polypeptide(L)'
;MFNSLGGFVARRRVPVLLFMVLVMAALSVAGSMFGNAFGQGGFEDPKSGWATAERLEQEAYGRDALGDVVVTYHAPEGTTVDDPAFQDPVRASLDAIRDEFPDEVTGVTSFVYNQSPALVNRDEGIAVASIQLAGEEEEILENFRVIENRIDVDGIETDVAGVQAVAGALQDGMDADLVRAELIALPLVFVLLIVVFGGVVAAFLPVAVGILTILGSIGALHLLSLVVPVNSFAQNVVTLIGLGLAIDYGLFVVSRFREEMAEGYPPVVAVRRAVATAGRTVVFSAVMVGVTLSGLLIFPQDFLKSVAYGAIAAVILAALLSVTLLPAVLVMLGHRVDMLGIKRLQRHRTREQVENGLFGRVADFSMKHPVAVAVPVVVVLVALIIPFSGVKFGGINETYLPPDNTTRVAQEQYDQNFPGTRTDPVKLVVIGSDGTTLSQIRAEANNAPGLTGPFQFARSGQQDAQGRDVVVLQSGLLDRNTPTETVEYLQQFPIPAGTEVHVGGNPAMESDSVDALVDGLPWFVLYVLVATTILMFLAFGSLVLPIKAAIMNLLGLGATLGILTWIFVDGHLADLLGFTPGPLTSPVVVLLMAIIYGLSTDYEVFLVSRMVEARSRGARTAEAIRSGVANTGRIITSAALILIVVTGAFAFSDIVMMKYIAFGMIAALIIDATVIRMLLVPAVMQMLGTDNWWAPRWMKRVQERIGLGEAEIGDEPEHLQGGPARVGSAGPVRVTETGVPDTAPAGPVAGSPTDGPSVAEGTQVPGSAVGLLEREPEAEPVREPEPVRESEPVRQPAPEPVREPEPDLRTAPRPEHRRRDGGGGEKIPAAELIARLRQERERERERDRDA
;
A
#
# COMPACT_ATOMS: atom_id res chain seq x y z
N MET A 1 13.65 8.59 28.47
CA MET A 1 12.24 8.22 28.27
C MET A 1 12.10 6.72 27.89
N PHE A 2 12.67 6.23 26.80
CA PHE A 2 12.50 4.83 26.33
C PHE A 2 13.07 3.77 27.27
N ASN A 3 14.20 4.03 27.94
CA ASN A 3 14.75 3.16 28.97
C ASN A 3 13.79 2.99 30.17
N SER A 4 13.12 4.07 30.57
CA SER A 4 12.11 4.04 31.64
C SER A 4 10.85 3.30 31.19
N LEU A 5 10.41 3.50 29.93
CA LEU A 5 9.29 2.77 29.32
C LEU A 5 9.57 1.26 29.29
N GLY A 6 10.74 0.84 28.77
CA GLY A 6 11.14 -0.56 28.75
C GLY A 6 11.19 -1.18 30.14
N GLY A 7 11.70 -0.43 31.13
CA GLY A 7 11.71 -0.84 32.53
C GLY A 7 10.30 -0.94 33.17
N PHE A 8 9.38 -0.05 32.80
CA PHE A 8 7.98 -0.09 33.23
C PHE A 8 7.27 -1.32 32.65
N VAL A 9 7.37 -1.52 31.33
CA VAL A 9 6.76 -2.65 30.60
C VAL A 9 7.29 -3.99 31.15
N ALA A 10 8.59 -4.10 31.37
CA ALA A 10 9.17 -5.31 31.90
C ALA A 10 8.68 -5.65 33.31
N ARG A 11 8.50 -4.64 34.16
CA ARG A 11 7.98 -4.83 35.56
C ARG A 11 6.48 -5.09 35.60
N ARG A 12 5.71 -4.45 34.72
CA ARG A 12 4.23 -4.53 34.67
C ARG A 12 3.72 -5.31 33.46
N ARG A 13 4.46 -6.36 33.05
CA ARG A 13 4.23 -7.12 31.79
C ARG A 13 2.80 -7.62 31.61
N VAL A 14 2.20 -8.23 32.66
CA VAL A 14 0.84 -8.78 32.58
C VAL A 14 -0.22 -7.67 32.51
N PRO A 15 -0.22 -6.65 33.39
CA PRO A 15 -1.14 -5.52 33.24
C PRO A 15 -1.04 -4.78 31.91
N VAL A 16 0.18 -4.60 31.37
CA VAL A 16 0.39 -3.92 30.07
C VAL A 16 -0.19 -4.77 28.94
N LEU A 17 0.08 -6.10 28.96
CA LEU A 17 -0.48 -7.02 27.96
C LEU A 17 -2.01 -6.97 27.96
N LEU A 18 -2.62 -7.20 29.14
CA LEU A 18 -4.08 -7.20 29.27
C LEU A 18 -4.70 -5.85 28.90
N PHE A 19 -4.09 -4.75 29.32
CA PHE A 19 -4.57 -3.41 28.97
C PHE A 19 -4.53 -3.17 27.45
N MET A 20 -3.43 -3.50 26.76
CA MET A 20 -3.32 -3.31 25.33
C MET A 20 -4.30 -4.18 24.54
N VAL A 21 -4.44 -5.46 24.92
CA VAL A 21 -5.43 -6.36 24.29
C VAL A 21 -6.85 -5.85 24.53
N LEU A 22 -7.14 -5.39 25.76
CA LEU A 22 -8.47 -4.83 26.07
C LEU A 22 -8.76 -3.56 25.27
N VAL A 23 -7.77 -2.67 25.11
CA VAL A 23 -7.92 -1.45 24.30
C VAL A 23 -8.18 -1.79 22.83
N MET A 24 -7.44 -2.74 22.25
CA MET A 24 -7.67 -3.15 20.85
C MET A 24 -9.06 -3.80 20.70
N ALA A 25 -9.45 -4.67 21.59
CA ALA A 25 -10.78 -5.29 21.60
C ALA A 25 -11.89 -4.24 21.79
N ALA A 26 -11.68 -3.27 22.68
CA ALA A 26 -12.65 -2.19 22.91
C ALA A 26 -12.80 -1.29 21.68
N LEU A 27 -11.70 -0.95 20.99
CA LEU A 27 -11.75 -0.18 19.75
C LEU A 27 -12.50 -0.95 18.66
N SER A 28 -12.21 -2.24 18.49
CA SER A 28 -12.88 -3.08 17.50
C SER A 28 -14.37 -3.22 17.76
N VAL A 29 -14.76 -3.53 19.00
CA VAL A 29 -16.18 -3.69 19.39
C VAL A 29 -16.91 -2.35 19.32
N ALA A 30 -16.32 -1.26 19.84
CA ALA A 30 -16.96 0.05 19.80
C ALA A 30 -17.10 0.54 18.35
N GLY A 31 -16.11 0.30 17.51
CA GLY A 31 -16.18 0.63 16.09
C GLY A 31 -17.33 -0.10 15.39
N SER A 32 -17.43 -1.41 15.58
CA SER A 32 -18.49 -2.22 14.95
C SER A 32 -19.90 -1.94 15.51
N MET A 33 -20.02 -1.41 16.73
CA MET A 33 -21.33 -1.13 17.34
C MET A 33 -21.83 0.30 17.08
N PHE A 34 -20.94 1.25 16.95
CA PHE A 34 -21.28 2.68 16.93
C PHE A 34 -20.78 3.41 15.67
N GLY A 35 -19.89 2.81 14.91
CA GLY A 35 -19.41 3.42 13.67
C GLY A 35 -20.45 3.34 12.54
N ASN A 36 -20.42 4.34 11.65
CA ASN A 36 -21.23 4.34 10.45
C ASN A 36 -20.64 3.39 9.40
N ALA A 37 -21.43 3.02 8.41
CA ALA A 37 -20.95 2.38 7.20
C ALA A 37 -19.90 3.26 6.47
N PHE A 38 -19.09 2.68 5.61
CA PHE A 38 -18.13 3.41 4.80
C PHE A 38 -18.73 3.71 3.43
N GLY A 39 -18.62 4.96 2.99
CA GLY A 39 -19.09 5.42 1.70
C GLY A 39 -18.14 5.06 0.54
N GLN A 40 -18.62 5.33 -0.67
CA GLN A 40 -17.84 5.18 -1.92
C GLN A 40 -17.36 6.53 -2.47
N GLY A 41 -17.89 7.66 -1.96
CA GLY A 41 -17.62 9.02 -2.42
C GLY A 41 -16.32 9.64 -1.87
N GLY A 42 -16.22 10.97 -2.02
CA GLY A 42 -15.15 11.78 -1.46
C GLY A 42 -13.94 11.97 -2.41
N PHE A 43 -14.10 11.66 -3.69
CA PHE A 43 -13.07 11.89 -4.71
C PHE A 43 -13.11 13.32 -5.26
N GLU A 44 -14.20 14.03 -5.06
CA GLU A 44 -14.47 15.38 -5.52
C GLU A 44 -13.79 16.45 -4.66
N ASP A 45 -13.63 17.64 -5.25
CA ASP A 45 -13.34 18.86 -4.49
C ASP A 45 -14.68 19.57 -4.15
N PRO A 46 -15.08 19.65 -2.88
CA PRO A 46 -16.34 20.28 -2.46
C PRO A 46 -16.43 21.78 -2.82
N LYS A 47 -15.35 22.41 -3.25
CA LYS A 47 -15.28 23.84 -3.60
C LYS A 47 -15.19 24.07 -5.10
N SER A 48 -15.25 23.04 -5.90
CA SER A 48 -15.08 23.09 -7.35
C SER A 48 -16.28 23.70 -8.06
N GLY A 49 -16.11 23.96 -9.37
CA GLY A 49 -17.17 24.35 -10.27
C GLY A 49 -18.26 23.27 -10.35
N TRP A 50 -17.87 22.03 -10.44
CA TRP A 50 -18.76 20.89 -10.41
C TRP A 50 -19.64 20.85 -9.14
N ALA A 51 -19.05 21.00 -7.96
CA ALA A 51 -19.82 21.00 -6.70
C ALA A 51 -20.85 22.12 -6.64
N THR A 52 -20.55 23.26 -7.29
CA THR A 52 -21.50 24.35 -7.44
C THR A 52 -22.64 24.00 -8.39
N ALA A 53 -22.35 23.38 -9.55
CA ALA A 53 -23.35 22.91 -10.50
C ALA A 53 -24.30 21.87 -9.86
N GLU A 54 -23.73 20.87 -9.19
CA GLU A 54 -24.47 19.80 -8.51
C GLU A 54 -25.42 20.37 -7.44
N ARG A 55 -24.91 21.26 -6.58
CA ARG A 55 -25.74 21.91 -5.56
C ARG A 55 -26.91 22.71 -6.17
N LEU A 56 -26.67 23.47 -7.24
CA LEU A 56 -27.71 24.27 -7.90
C LEU A 56 -28.74 23.39 -8.61
N GLU A 57 -28.32 22.30 -9.23
CA GLU A 57 -29.23 21.29 -9.79
C GLU A 57 -30.06 20.63 -8.69
N GLN A 58 -29.42 20.23 -7.59
CA GLN A 58 -30.09 19.57 -6.46
C GLN A 58 -31.08 20.51 -5.73
N GLU A 59 -30.74 21.79 -5.54
CA GLU A 59 -31.64 22.79 -4.98
C GLU A 59 -32.89 23.00 -5.84
N ALA A 60 -32.77 22.97 -7.17
CA ALA A 60 -33.88 23.20 -8.08
C ALA A 60 -34.73 21.93 -8.33
N TYR A 61 -34.09 20.79 -8.51
CA TYR A 61 -34.73 19.56 -9.02
C TYR A 61 -34.70 18.38 -8.08
N GLY A 62 -33.95 18.45 -6.97
CA GLY A 62 -33.54 17.31 -6.18
C GLY A 62 -32.43 16.51 -6.86
N ARG A 63 -31.97 15.45 -6.19
CA ARG A 63 -30.90 14.57 -6.68
C ARG A 63 -31.22 13.98 -8.07
N ASP A 64 -30.22 13.85 -8.92
CA ASP A 64 -30.35 13.13 -10.17
C ASP A 64 -30.15 11.63 -9.95
N ALA A 65 -31.22 10.90 -9.88
CA ALA A 65 -31.24 9.46 -9.63
C ALA A 65 -31.46 8.61 -10.91
N LEU A 66 -31.53 9.25 -12.09
CA LEU A 66 -31.83 8.53 -13.34
C LEU A 66 -30.76 7.50 -13.74
N GLY A 67 -29.53 7.72 -13.30
CA GLY A 67 -28.41 6.81 -13.56
C GLY A 67 -28.10 5.83 -12.42
N ASP A 68 -28.87 5.81 -11.34
CA ASP A 68 -28.57 4.95 -10.18
C ASP A 68 -28.51 3.49 -10.57
N VAL A 69 -29.60 2.95 -11.09
CA VAL A 69 -29.68 1.59 -11.58
C VAL A 69 -30.34 1.60 -12.97
N VAL A 70 -29.64 1.11 -13.94
CA VAL A 70 -30.11 0.98 -15.32
C VAL A 70 -30.23 -0.50 -15.65
N VAL A 71 -31.43 -0.92 -15.99
CA VAL A 71 -31.75 -2.31 -16.32
C VAL A 71 -32.07 -2.42 -17.82
N THR A 72 -31.38 -3.30 -18.51
CA THR A 72 -31.69 -3.63 -19.90
C THR A 72 -32.31 -5.00 -19.97
N TYR A 73 -33.47 -5.06 -20.64
CA TYR A 73 -34.27 -6.28 -20.87
C TYR A 73 -34.18 -6.66 -22.34
N HIS A 74 -33.78 -7.87 -22.62
CA HIS A 74 -33.65 -8.39 -23.99
C HIS A 74 -34.86 -9.23 -24.38
N ALA A 75 -35.47 -8.89 -25.49
CA ALA A 75 -36.65 -9.63 -25.99
C ALA A 75 -36.21 -11.05 -26.39
N PRO A 76 -36.89 -12.11 -25.89
CA PRO A 76 -36.62 -13.49 -26.29
C PRO A 76 -36.79 -13.75 -27.78
N GLU A 77 -36.10 -14.75 -28.29
CA GLU A 77 -36.20 -15.14 -29.73
C GLU A 77 -37.68 -15.32 -30.14
N GLY A 78 -38.07 -14.61 -31.20
CA GLY A 78 -39.43 -14.66 -31.77
C GLY A 78 -40.44 -13.71 -31.14
N THR A 79 -40.00 -12.86 -30.19
CA THR A 79 -40.79 -11.76 -29.60
C THR A 79 -40.11 -10.42 -29.89
N THR A 80 -40.87 -9.35 -29.80
CA THR A 80 -40.35 -7.97 -29.90
C THR A 80 -40.59 -7.21 -28.62
N VAL A 81 -39.86 -6.11 -28.43
CA VAL A 81 -40.04 -5.22 -27.26
C VAL A 81 -41.42 -4.57 -27.18
N ASP A 82 -42.16 -4.55 -28.30
CA ASP A 82 -43.51 -4.03 -28.41
C ASP A 82 -44.57 -5.08 -28.07
N ASP A 83 -44.21 -6.37 -27.95
CA ASP A 83 -45.15 -7.46 -27.67
C ASP A 83 -45.58 -7.48 -26.20
N PRO A 84 -46.88 -7.68 -25.89
CA PRO A 84 -47.37 -7.85 -24.52
C PRO A 84 -46.69 -9.00 -23.77
N ALA A 85 -46.29 -10.08 -24.46
CA ALA A 85 -45.59 -11.22 -23.87
C ALA A 85 -44.22 -10.84 -23.27
N PHE A 86 -43.60 -9.78 -23.80
CA PHE A 86 -42.39 -9.19 -23.24
C PHE A 86 -42.70 -8.10 -22.21
N GLN A 87 -43.61 -7.15 -22.54
CA GLN A 87 -43.90 -5.99 -21.72
C GLN A 87 -44.59 -6.31 -20.38
N ASP A 88 -45.52 -7.28 -20.38
CA ASP A 88 -46.29 -7.58 -19.18
C ASP A 88 -45.43 -8.16 -18.03
N PRO A 89 -44.51 -9.15 -18.26
CA PRO A 89 -43.63 -9.62 -17.21
C PRO A 89 -42.67 -8.53 -16.70
N VAL A 90 -42.08 -7.70 -17.58
CA VAL A 90 -41.20 -6.59 -17.22
C VAL A 90 -41.94 -5.57 -16.37
N ARG A 91 -43.14 -5.19 -16.81
CA ARG A 91 -43.99 -4.26 -16.03
C ARG A 91 -44.35 -4.81 -14.66
N ALA A 92 -44.72 -6.10 -14.59
CA ALA A 92 -45.05 -6.75 -13.32
C ALA A 92 -43.87 -6.78 -12.35
N SER A 93 -42.67 -7.03 -12.83
CA SER A 93 -41.43 -7.00 -12.01
C SER A 93 -41.15 -5.57 -11.50
N LEU A 94 -41.21 -4.56 -12.38
CA LEU A 94 -40.97 -3.16 -12.00
C LEU A 94 -42.02 -2.62 -11.03
N ASP A 95 -43.32 -3.01 -11.22
CA ASP A 95 -44.37 -2.67 -10.28
C ASP A 95 -44.17 -3.35 -8.93
N ALA A 96 -43.74 -4.61 -8.91
CA ALA A 96 -43.43 -5.34 -7.68
C ALA A 96 -42.27 -4.67 -6.89
N ILE A 97 -41.21 -4.28 -7.58
CA ILE A 97 -40.08 -3.58 -6.95
C ILE A 97 -40.57 -2.29 -6.30
N ARG A 98 -41.34 -1.48 -7.00
CA ARG A 98 -41.85 -0.21 -6.46
C ARG A 98 -42.82 -0.41 -5.27
N ASP A 99 -43.63 -1.47 -5.32
CA ASP A 99 -44.68 -1.71 -4.29
C ASP A 99 -44.09 -2.47 -3.08
N GLU A 100 -43.08 -3.31 -3.25
CA GLU A 100 -42.39 -4.04 -2.16
C GLU A 100 -41.34 -3.17 -1.42
N PHE A 101 -40.75 -2.20 -2.13
CA PHE A 101 -39.64 -1.37 -1.62
C PHE A 101 -39.88 0.13 -1.73
N PRO A 102 -41.00 0.64 -1.16
CA PRO A 102 -41.38 2.05 -1.30
C PRO A 102 -40.46 3.03 -0.54
N ASP A 103 -39.70 2.53 0.44
CA ASP A 103 -38.76 3.33 1.21
C ASP A 103 -37.38 3.43 0.50
N GLU A 104 -37.02 2.42 -0.32
CA GLU A 104 -35.74 2.32 -1.04
C GLU A 104 -35.85 2.89 -2.48
N VAL A 105 -37.05 2.84 -3.12
CA VAL A 105 -37.26 3.22 -4.52
C VAL A 105 -38.14 4.46 -4.62
N THR A 106 -37.56 5.56 -5.10
CA THR A 106 -38.28 6.84 -5.28
C THR A 106 -39.05 6.92 -6.61
N GLY A 107 -38.60 6.17 -7.63
CA GLY A 107 -39.22 6.19 -8.94
C GLY A 107 -38.71 5.12 -9.88
N VAL A 108 -39.50 4.82 -10.88
CA VAL A 108 -39.13 3.92 -11.99
C VAL A 108 -39.51 4.55 -13.31
N THR A 109 -38.55 4.73 -14.19
CA THR A 109 -38.71 5.21 -15.55
C THR A 109 -38.42 4.08 -16.51
N SER A 110 -39.36 3.67 -17.37
CA SER A 110 -39.14 2.55 -18.27
C SER A 110 -39.89 2.73 -19.61
N PHE A 111 -39.36 2.08 -20.65
CA PHE A 111 -40.01 1.96 -21.93
C PHE A 111 -41.45 1.36 -21.80
N VAL A 112 -41.66 0.36 -20.93
CA VAL A 112 -42.95 -0.29 -20.75
C VAL A 112 -44.05 0.63 -20.17
N TYR A 113 -43.63 1.75 -19.53
CA TYR A 113 -44.58 2.75 -19.03
C TYR A 113 -44.83 3.89 -20.03
N ASN A 114 -43.77 4.45 -20.60
CA ASN A 114 -43.80 5.73 -21.31
C ASN A 114 -43.71 5.58 -22.83
N GLN A 115 -43.35 4.38 -23.35
CA GLN A 115 -43.10 4.11 -24.78
C GLN A 115 -42.12 5.10 -25.43
N SER A 116 -41.14 5.66 -24.58
CA SER A 116 -40.16 6.64 -25.05
C SER A 116 -39.19 6.01 -26.02
N PRO A 117 -38.97 6.59 -27.21
CA PRO A 117 -37.96 6.10 -28.15
C PRO A 117 -36.53 6.12 -27.60
N ALA A 118 -36.26 6.94 -26.60
CA ALA A 118 -34.94 7.00 -25.94
C ALA A 118 -34.63 5.79 -25.05
N LEU A 119 -35.66 5.01 -24.67
CA LEU A 119 -35.56 3.87 -23.76
C LEU A 119 -35.74 2.52 -24.47
N VAL A 120 -35.56 2.48 -25.80
CA VAL A 120 -35.71 1.27 -26.56
C VAL A 120 -34.81 1.24 -27.79
N ASN A 121 -34.17 0.13 -28.01
CA ASN A 121 -33.47 -0.21 -29.24
C ASN A 121 -34.22 -1.39 -29.91
N ARG A 122 -35.07 -1.07 -30.88
CA ARG A 122 -35.93 -2.10 -31.56
C ARG A 122 -35.12 -3.00 -32.47
N ASP A 123 -34.01 -2.51 -33.00
CA ASP A 123 -33.16 -3.27 -33.92
C ASP A 123 -32.44 -4.40 -33.17
N GLU A 124 -32.03 -4.16 -31.94
CA GLU A 124 -31.38 -5.13 -31.06
C GLU A 124 -32.37 -5.82 -30.12
N GLY A 125 -33.65 -5.40 -30.09
CA GLY A 125 -34.68 -5.99 -29.21
C GLY A 125 -34.46 -5.65 -27.71
N ILE A 126 -33.92 -4.48 -27.38
CA ILE A 126 -33.58 -4.08 -26.01
C ILE A 126 -34.52 -2.97 -25.52
N ALA A 127 -35.09 -3.15 -24.33
CA ALA A 127 -35.83 -2.12 -23.61
C ALA A 127 -35.13 -1.78 -22.30
N VAL A 128 -35.22 -0.51 -21.89
CA VAL A 128 -34.51 0.03 -20.70
C VAL A 128 -35.51 0.42 -19.62
N ALA A 129 -35.10 0.15 -18.39
CA ALA A 129 -35.68 0.78 -17.20
C ALA A 129 -34.58 1.45 -16.36
N SER A 130 -34.91 2.61 -15.81
CA SER A 130 -34.09 3.28 -14.78
C SER A 130 -34.86 3.20 -13.45
N ILE A 131 -34.24 2.62 -12.45
CA ILE A 131 -34.77 2.53 -11.09
C ILE A 131 -34.05 3.60 -10.26
N GLN A 132 -34.79 4.54 -9.72
CA GLN A 132 -34.30 5.67 -8.93
C GLN A 132 -34.37 5.30 -7.47
N LEU A 133 -33.25 5.37 -6.77
CA LEU A 133 -33.13 4.96 -5.39
C LEU A 133 -33.31 6.15 -4.43
N ALA A 134 -33.78 5.86 -3.22
CA ALA A 134 -33.84 6.82 -2.11
C ALA A 134 -32.46 6.96 -1.45
N GLY A 135 -32.35 8.01 -0.59
CA GLY A 135 -31.19 8.22 0.27
C GLY A 135 -30.13 9.13 -0.33
N GLU A 136 -29.07 9.33 0.44
CA GLU A 136 -27.89 10.12 0.10
C GLU A 136 -26.66 9.23 0.18
N GLU A 137 -25.73 9.40 -0.73
CA GLU A 137 -24.42 8.72 -0.84
C GLU A 137 -24.38 7.24 -0.39
N GLU A 138 -24.20 7.00 0.89
CA GLU A 138 -23.99 5.66 1.46
C GLU A 138 -25.26 4.81 1.44
N GLU A 139 -26.43 5.44 1.70
CA GLU A 139 -27.72 4.75 1.74
C GLU A 139 -28.15 4.24 0.37
N ILE A 140 -27.74 4.90 -0.71
CA ILE A 140 -28.14 4.53 -2.07
C ILE A 140 -27.62 3.14 -2.44
N LEU A 141 -26.35 2.84 -2.12
CA LEU A 141 -25.79 1.53 -2.38
C LEU A 141 -26.41 0.44 -1.51
N GLU A 142 -26.74 0.75 -0.24
CA GLU A 142 -27.47 -0.18 0.62
C GLU A 142 -28.87 -0.46 0.06
N ASN A 143 -29.59 0.55 -0.40
CA ASN A 143 -30.89 0.41 -1.04
C ASN A 143 -30.80 -0.39 -2.35
N PHE A 144 -29.73 -0.21 -3.14
CA PHE A 144 -29.50 -1.05 -4.30
C PHE A 144 -29.36 -2.53 -3.91
N ARG A 145 -28.58 -2.83 -2.85
CA ARG A 145 -28.40 -4.22 -2.37
C ARG A 145 -29.70 -4.89 -1.93
N VAL A 146 -30.65 -4.11 -1.42
CA VAL A 146 -31.96 -4.64 -1.01
C VAL A 146 -32.76 -5.10 -2.23
N ILE A 147 -32.72 -4.35 -3.34
CA ILE A 147 -33.53 -4.63 -4.54
C ILE A 147 -32.82 -5.52 -5.56
N GLU A 148 -31.48 -5.65 -5.52
CA GLU A 148 -30.66 -6.28 -6.54
C GLU A 148 -31.17 -7.66 -6.97
N ASN A 149 -31.55 -8.52 -6.02
CA ASN A 149 -32.03 -9.89 -6.29
C ASN A 149 -33.46 -9.94 -6.82
N ARG A 150 -34.13 -8.79 -6.99
CA ARG A 150 -35.54 -8.69 -7.45
C ARG A 150 -35.65 -8.11 -8.86
N ILE A 151 -34.54 -7.69 -9.43
CA ILE A 151 -34.50 -7.04 -10.75
C ILE A 151 -34.69 -8.05 -11.89
N ASP A 152 -34.24 -9.27 -11.71
CA ASP A 152 -34.33 -10.32 -12.72
C ASP A 152 -35.77 -10.70 -13.05
N VAL A 153 -36.06 -10.92 -14.33
CA VAL A 153 -37.37 -11.35 -14.84
C VAL A 153 -37.27 -12.74 -15.42
N ASP A 154 -38.07 -13.67 -14.89
CA ASP A 154 -38.09 -15.07 -15.37
C ASP A 154 -38.32 -15.17 -16.88
N GLY A 155 -37.38 -15.77 -17.59
CA GLY A 155 -37.46 -16.00 -19.02
C GLY A 155 -37.10 -14.80 -19.92
N ILE A 156 -36.67 -13.71 -19.35
CA ILE A 156 -36.13 -12.51 -20.03
C ILE A 156 -34.70 -12.30 -19.60
N GLU A 157 -33.77 -12.25 -20.54
CA GLU A 157 -32.36 -11.91 -20.26
C GLU A 157 -32.32 -10.47 -19.74
N THR A 158 -31.77 -10.31 -18.54
CA THR A 158 -31.76 -9.04 -17.81
C THR A 158 -30.31 -8.69 -17.44
N ASP A 159 -29.88 -7.51 -17.84
CA ASP A 159 -28.56 -6.99 -17.49
C ASP A 159 -28.72 -5.73 -16.62
N VAL A 160 -27.89 -5.64 -15.58
CA VAL A 160 -27.93 -4.53 -14.61
C VAL A 160 -26.68 -3.68 -14.76
N ALA A 161 -26.89 -2.42 -15.10
CA ALA A 161 -25.89 -1.38 -15.26
C ALA A 161 -26.23 -0.19 -14.34
N GLY A 162 -25.52 0.91 -14.49
CA GLY A 162 -25.72 2.14 -13.72
C GLY A 162 -24.68 2.29 -12.61
N VAL A 163 -24.69 3.50 -12.03
CA VAL A 163 -23.63 3.92 -11.08
C VAL A 163 -23.59 3.00 -9.86
N GLN A 164 -24.76 2.60 -9.31
CA GLN A 164 -24.78 1.78 -8.11
C GLN A 164 -24.44 0.31 -8.38
N ALA A 165 -24.78 -0.21 -9.54
CA ALA A 165 -24.37 -1.56 -9.94
C ALA A 165 -22.85 -1.65 -10.09
N VAL A 166 -22.23 -0.66 -10.75
CA VAL A 166 -20.76 -0.59 -10.88
C VAL A 166 -20.08 -0.40 -9.52
N ALA A 167 -20.60 0.52 -8.68
CA ALA A 167 -20.07 0.74 -7.33
C ALA A 167 -20.18 -0.53 -6.46
N GLY A 168 -21.31 -1.22 -6.54
CA GLY A 168 -21.54 -2.49 -5.85
C GLY A 168 -20.57 -3.58 -6.30
N ALA A 169 -20.40 -3.77 -7.60
CA ALA A 169 -19.45 -4.76 -8.14
C ALA A 169 -18.00 -4.45 -7.77
N LEU A 170 -17.61 -3.16 -7.74
CA LEU A 170 -16.30 -2.72 -7.26
C LEU A 170 -16.11 -3.05 -5.78
N GLN A 171 -17.12 -2.77 -4.95
CA GLN A 171 -17.03 -3.07 -3.51
C GLN A 171 -16.93 -4.56 -3.24
N ASP A 172 -17.76 -5.38 -3.88
CA ASP A 172 -17.69 -6.85 -3.74
C ASP A 172 -16.34 -7.40 -4.16
N GLY A 173 -15.81 -6.87 -5.26
CA GLY A 173 -14.46 -7.21 -5.72
C GLY A 173 -13.39 -6.85 -4.69
N MET A 174 -13.46 -5.64 -4.10
CA MET A 174 -12.54 -5.20 -3.08
C MET A 174 -12.62 -6.05 -1.80
N ASP A 175 -13.83 -6.38 -1.35
CA ASP A 175 -14.05 -7.20 -0.15
C ASP A 175 -13.56 -8.64 -0.36
N ALA A 176 -13.86 -9.23 -1.50
CA ALA A 176 -13.36 -10.55 -1.88
C ALA A 176 -11.83 -10.57 -1.97
N ASP A 177 -11.23 -9.53 -2.52
CA ASP A 177 -9.78 -9.38 -2.64
C ASP A 177 -9.11 -9.21 -1.27
N LEU A 178 -9.72 -8.46 -0.35
CA LEU A 178 -9.20 -8.30 1.01
C LEU A 178 -9.13 -9.65 1.72
N VAL A 179 -10.21 -10.45 1.69
CA VAL A 179 -10.25 -11.79 2.28
C VAL A 179 -9.24 -12.72 1.61
N ARG A 180 -9.14 -12.69 0.28
CA ARG A 180 -8.17 -13.48 -0.50
C ARG A 180 -6.74 -13.09 -0.15
N ALA A 181 -6.46 -11.79 -0.06
CA ALA A 181 -5.14 -11.26 0.28
C ALA A 181 -4.72 -11.67 1.71
N GLU A 182 -5.61 -11.60 2.69
CA GLU A 182 -5.32 -12.03 4.06
C GLU A 182 -5.04 -13.53 4.14
N LEU A 183 -5.85 -14.36 3.48
CA LEU A 183 -5.68 -15.82 3.46
C LEU A 183 -4.36 -16.26 2.81
N ILE A 184 -3.86 -15.51 1.84
CA ILE A 184 -2.58 -15.80 1.16
C ILE A 184 -1.40 -15.17 1.92
N ALA A 185 -1.51 -13.89 2.26
CA ALA A 185 -0.41 -13.12 2.84
C ALA A 185 -0.03 -13.64 4.22
N LEU A 186 -0.99 -13.85 5.14
CA LEU A 186 -0.69 -14.22 6.52
C LEU A 186 0.10 -15.55 6.64
N PRO A 187 -0.30 -16.67 5.99
CA PRO A 187 0.47 -17.90 6.04
C PRO A 187 1.86 -17.74 5.39
N LEU A 188 1.94 -17.04 4.26
CA LEU A 188 3.20 -16.88 3.52
C LEU A 188 4.18 -16.01 4.30
N VAL A 189 3.72 -14.91 4.89
CA VAL A 189 4.50 -14.05 5.78
C VAL A 189 4.95 -14.82 7.02
N PHE A 190 4.07 -15.64 7.62
CA PHE A 190 4.43 -16.46 8.76
C PHE A 190 5.55 -17.45 8.43
N VAL A 191 5.47 -18.13 7.29
CA VAL A 191 6.53 -19.03 6.80
C VAL A 191 7.83 -18.25 6.56
N LEU A 192 7.73 -17.07 5.94
CA LEU A 192 8.89 -16.21 5.70
C LEU A 192 9.55 -15.75 7.01
N LEU A 193 8.75 -15.37 8.00
CA LEU A 193 9.25 -15.04 9.35
C LEU A 193 9.91 -16.21 10.03
N ILE A 194 9.41 -17.46 9.85
CA ILE A 194 10.10 -18.67 10.35
C ILE A 194 11.48 -18.80 9.70
N VAL A 195 11.61 -18.52 8.41
CA VAL A 195 12.91 -18.54 7.72
C VAL A 195 13.84 -17.44 8.24
N VAL A 196 13.31 -16.24 8.46
CA VAL A 196 14.09 -15.07 8.93
C VAL A 196 14.58 -15.28 10.37
N PHE A 197 13.67 -15.68 11.28
CA PHE A 197 13.98 -15.88 12.70
C PHE A 197 14.54 -17.25 13.02
N GLY A 198 14.27 -18.26 12.20
CA GLY A 198 14.65 -19.65 12.47
C GLY A 198 13.84 -20.32 13.59
N GLY A 199 12.69 -19.73 14.01
CA GLY A 199 11.85 -20.25 15.08
C GLY A 199 10.40 -19.84 14.96
N VAL A 200 9.48 -20.78 15.26
CA VAL A 200 8.03 -20.59 15.13
C VAL A 200 7.50 -19.53 16.11
N VAL A 201 7.95 -19.59 17.38
CA VAL A 201 7.48 -18.65 18.41
C VAL A 201 7.91 -17.21 18.08
N ALA A 202 9.16 -17.01 17.67
CA ALA A 202 9.64 -15.69 17.27
C ALA A 202 8.92 -15.13 16.05
N ALA A 203 8.53 -16.01 15.10
CA ALA A 203 7.79 -15.64 13.89
C ALA A 203 6.33 -15.27 14.19
N PHE A 204 5.71 -15.95 15.16
CA PHE A 204 4.31 -15.70 15.51
C PHE A 204 4.09 -14.33 16.15
N LEU A 205 5.07 -13.79 16.88
CA LEU A 205 4.90 -12.55 17.64
C LEU A 205 4.60 -11.33 16.76
N PRO A 206 5.36 -11.03 15.69
CA PRO A 206 5.03 -9.92 14.79
C PRO A 206 3.68 -10.09 14.10
N VAL A 207 3.32 -11.31 13.70
CA VAL A 207 2.02 -11.59 13.07
C VAL A 207 0.87 -11.30 14.04
N ALA A 208 0.98 -11.74 15.30
CA ALA A 208 -0.02 -11.48 16.32
C ALA A 208 -0.17 -9.96 16.60
N VAL A 209 0.94 -9.22 16.61
CA VAL A 209 0.90 -7.75 16.71
C VAL A 209 0.21 -7.16 15.49
N GLY A 210 0.49 -7.67 14.28
CA GLY A 210 -0.14 -7.23 13.04
C GLY A 210 -1.66 -7.41 13.07
N ILE A 211 -2.14 -8.58 13.44
CA ILE A 211 -3.59 -8.87 13.57
C ILE A 211 -4.25 -7.92 14.58
N LEU A 212 -3.64 -7.71 15.74
CA LEU A 212 -4.17 -6.76 16.73
C LEU A 212 -4.17 -5.32 16.23
N THR A 213 -3.17 -4.95 15.42
CA THR A 213 -3.11 -3.62 14.81
C THR A 213 -4.26 -3.44 13.81
N ILE A 214 -4.52 -4.40 12.94
CA ILE A 214 -5.64 -4.36 11.98
C ILE A 214 -6.95 -4.17 12.74
N LEU A 215 -7.25 -5.06 13.70
CA LEU A 215 -8.48 -4.99 14.49
C LEU A 215 -8.68 -3.64 15.18
N GLY A 216 -7.62 -3.12 15.80
CA GLY A 216 -7.68 -1.81 16.45
C GLY A 216 -7.81 -0.65 15.47
N SER A 217 -7.18 -0.74 14.30
CA SER A 217 -7.20 0.32 13.29
C SER A 217 -8.53 0.40 12.56
N ILE A 218 -9.10 -0.74 12.19
CA ILE A 218 -10.45 -0.80 11.60
C ILE A 218 -11.48 -0.26 12.60
N GLY A 219 -11.39 -0.67 13.89
CA GLY A 219 -12.25 -0.12 14.92
C GLY A 219 -12.09 1.39 15.11
N ALA A 220 -10.88 1.90 15.03
CA ALA A 220 -10.63 3.34 15.09
C ALA A 220 -11.18 4.07 13.86
N LEU A 221 -11.11 3.45 12.67
CA LEU A 221 -11.64 4.00 11.43
C LEU A 221 -13.19 4.09 11.47
N HIS A 222 -13.87 3.06 11.97
CA HIS A 222 -15.32 3.09 12.19
C HIS A 222 -15.73 4.16 13.22
N LEU A 223 -14.94 4.35 14.29
CA LEU A 223 -15.24 5.44 15.23
C LEU A 223 -14.98 6.82 14.60
N LEU A 224 -14.07 6.90 13.66
CA LEU A 224 -13.82 8.13 12.91
C LEU A 224 -14.99 8.48 11.98
N SER A 225 -15.69 7.48 11.41
CA SER A 225 -16.86 7.70 10.55
C SER A 225 -18.02 8.43 11.24
N LEU A 226 -18.01 8.48 12.58
CA LEU A 226 -18.97 9.30 13.34
C LEU A 226 -18.73 10.82 13.20
N VAL A 227 -17.57 11.23 12.72
CA VAL A 227 -17.16 12.65 12.71
C VAL A 227 -16.86 13.15 11.30
N VAL A 228 -16.33 12.28 10.43
CA VAL A 228 -15.96 12.59 9.04
C VAL A 228 -16.41 11.45 8.12
N PRO A 229 -16.79 11.75 6.88
CA PRO A 229 -17.04 10.72 5.88
C PRO A 229 -15.79 9.84 5.69
N VAL A 230 -15.96 8.54 5.64
CA VAL A 230 -14.88 7.58 5.47
C VAL A 230 -15.16 6.73 4.23
N ASN A 231 -14.24 6.75 3.29
CA ASN A 231 -14.34 5.92 2.10
C ASN A 231 -13.95 4.46 2.41
N SER A 232 -14.69 3.49 1.88
CA SER A 232 -14.48 2.05 2.09
C SER A 232 -13.08 1.58 1.70
N PHE A 233 -12.49 2.19 0.68
CA PHE A 233 -11.12 1.93 0.26
C PHE A 233 -10.08 2.20 1.37
N ALA A 234 -10.38 3.13 2.30
CA ALA A 234 -9.50 3.40 3.43
C ALA A 234 -9.25 2.15 4.29
N GLN A 235 -10.24 1.23 4.40
CA GLN A 235 -10.09 -0.03 5.12
C GLN A 235 -8.99 -0.91 4.52
N ASN A 236 -8.96 -1.03 3.19
CA ASN A 236 -7.94 -1.83 2.49
C ASN A 236 -6.53 -1.27 2.70
N VAL A 237 -6.38 0.05 2.59
CA VAL A 237 -5.11 0.74 2.81
C VAL A 237 -4.65 0.62 4.27
N VAL A 238 -5.56 0.79 5.22
CA VAL A 238 -5.29 0.67 6.66
C VAL A 238 -4.85 -0.75 7.02
N THR A 239 -5.51 -1.77 6.45
CA THR A 239 -5.13 -3.18 6.63
C THR A 239 -3.75 -3.45 6.06
N LEU A 240 -3.48 -3.00 4.83
CA LEU A 240 -2.19 -3.18 4.15
C LEU A 240 -1.04 -2.53 4.93
N ILE A 241 -1.19 -1.25 5.28
CA ILE A 241 -0.17 -0.48 6.00
C ILE A 241 -0.03 -1.00 7.43
N GLY A 242 -1.16 -1.21 8.12
CA GLY A 242 -1.19 -1.67 9.51
C GLY A 242 -0.51 -3.03 9.69
N LEU A 243 -0.82 -4.00 8.82
CA LEU A 243 -0.19 -5.31 8.85
C LEU A 243 1.31 -5.23 8.52
N GLY A 244 1.63 -4.55 7.44
CA GLY A 244 3.01 -4.45 6.95
C GLY A 244 3.93 -3.81 7.99
N LEU A 245 3.57 -2.63 8.49
CA LEU A 245 4.39 -1.90 9.47
C LEU A 245 4.43 -2.57 10.84
N ALA A 246 3.33 -3.17 11.30
CA ALA A 246 3.32 -3.87 12.58
C ALA A 246 4.26 -5.07 12.58
N ILE A 247 4.28 -5.84 11.48
CA ILE A 247 5.21 -6.96 11.30
C ILE A 247 6.64 -6.46 11.24
N ASP A 248 6.88 -5.38 10.49
CA ASP A 248 8.20 -4.79 10.31
C ASP A 248 8.76 -4.24 11.62
N TYR A 249 7.99 -3.44 12.34
CA TYR A 249 8.37 -2.93 13.66
C TYR A 249 8.59 -4.08 14.67
N GLY A 250 7.72 -5.10 14.61
CA GLY A 250 7.87 -6.31 15.40
C GLY A 250 9.16 -7.05 15.09
N LEU A 251 9.52 -7.17 13.81
CA LEU A 251 10.77 -7.78 13.35
C LEU A 251 12.00 -7.09 13.98
N PHE A 252 12.03 -5.76 13.97
CA PHE A 252 13.13 -4.99 14.54
C PHE A 252 13.26 -5.20 16.06
N VAL A 253 12.15 -5.13 16.78
CA VAL A 253 12.15 -5.28 18.26
C VAL A 253 12.51 -6.69 18.66
N VAL A 254 11.95 -7.73 18.01
CA VAL A 254 12.27 -9.15 18.29
C VAL A 254 13.74 -9.45 17.95
N SER A 255 14.23 -8.98 16.79
CA SER A 255 15.64 -9.14 16.41
C SER A 255 16.57 -8.53 17.45
N ARG A 256 16.31 -7.31 17.89
CA ARG A 256 17.15 -6.63 18.88
C ARG A 256 17.10 -7.30 20.25
N PHE A 257 15.93 -7.73 20.69
CA PHE A 257 15.79 -8.49 21.93
C PHE A 257 16.62 -9.79 21.91
N ARG A 258 16.58 -10.53 20.77
CA ARG A 258 17.35 -11.76 20.62
C ARG A 258 18.87 -11.51 20.56
N GLU A 259 19.28 -10.38 19.96
CA GLU A 259 20.68 -9.93 19.94
C GLU A 259 21.17 -9.69 21.37
N GLU A 260 20.44 -8.94 22.20
CA GLU A 260 20.77 -8.66 23.61
C GLU A 260 20.78 -9.95 24.46
N MET A 261 19.82 -10.86 24.20
CA MET A 261 19.81 -12.19 24.87
C MET A 261 21.05 -13.02 24.51
N ALA A 262 21.49 -12.97 23.24
CA ALA A 262 22.68 -13.69 22.76
C ALA A 262 24.00 -13.11 23.35
N GLU A 263 24.01 -11.80 23.68
CA GLU A 263 25.09 -11.13 24.42
C GLU A 263 25.11 -11.53 25.90
N GLY A 264 24.14 -12.31 26.41
CA GLY A 264 24.07 -12.83 27.77
C GLY A 264 23.25 -12.00 28.75
N TYR A 265 22.56 -10.96 28.30
CA TYR A 265 21.69 -10.17 29.17
C TYR A 265 20.44 -10.94 29.59
N PRO A 266 20.00 -10.84 30.87
CA PRO A 266 18.75 -11.44 31.32
C PRO A 266 17.54 -10.79 30.61
N PRO A 267 16.40 -11.52 30.44
CA PRO A 267 15.26 -11.05 29.63
C PRO A 267 14.75 -9.65 29.95
N VAL A 268 14.73 -9.29 31.24
CA VAL A 268 14.28 -7.95 31.71
C VAL A 268 15.22 -6.84 31.23
N VAL A 269 16.52 -7.10 31.25
CA VAL A 269 17.54 -6.14 30.79
C VAL A 269 17.55 -6.08 29.27
N ALA A 270 17.49 -7.25 28.62
CA ALA A 270 17.44 -7.35 27.15
C ALA A 270 16.24 -6.58 26.55
N VAL A 271 15.03 -6.71 27.16
CA VAL A 271 13.86 -5.92 26.72
C VAL A 271 14.07 -4.42 26.96
N ARG A 272 14.60 -4.02 28.11
CA ARG A 272 14.85 -2.61 28.40
C ARG A 272 15.80 -1.97 27.37
N ARG A 273 16.87 -2.69 27.02
CA ARG A 273 17.84 -2.28 26.01
C ARG A 273 17.22 -2.30 24.59
N ALA A 274 16.44 -3.31 24.25
CA ALA A 274 15.75 -3.39 22.97
C ALA A 274 14.75 -2.24 22.76
N VAL A 275 13.96 -1.88 23.79
CA VAL A 275 13.04 -0.72 23.73
C VAL A 275 13.82 0.60 23.69
N ALA A 276 14.93 0.72 24.41
CA ALA A 276 15.74 1.94 24.41
C ALA A 276 16.48 2.17 23.08
N THR A 277 16.75 1.14 22.29
CA THR A 277 17.41 1.20 20.98
C THR A 277 16.39 1.03 19.84
N ALA A 278 16.00 -0.22 19.50
CA ALA A 278 15.09 -0.51 18.41
C ALA A 278 13.70 0.13 18.61
N GLY A 279 13.15 0.09 19.84
CA GLY A 279 11.85 0.72 20.10
C GLY A 279 11.84 2.22 19.88
N ARG A 280 12.96 2.90 20.21
CA ARG A 280 13.12 4.32 19.91
C ARG A 280 13.14 4.59 18.40
N THR A 281 13.86 3.78 17.63
CA THR A 281 13.90 3.90 16.16
C THR A 281 12.53 3.64 15.55
N VAL A 282 11.79 2.64 16.04
CA VAL A 282 10.42 2.35 15.63
C VAL A 282 9.48 3.54 15.86
N VAL A 283 9.51 4.16 17.03
CA VAL A 283 8.66 5.34 17.30
C VAL A 283 9.04 6.51 16.42
N PHE A 284 10.33 6.72 16.19
CA PHE A 284 10.79 7.78 15.30
C PHE A 284 10.35 7.54 13.85
N SER A 285 10.46 6.32 13.38
CA SER A 285 9.98 5.85 12.11
C SER A 285 8.46 6.06 11.96
N ALA A 286 7.69 5.63 12.95
CA ALA A 286 6.24 5.85 12.95
C ALA A 286 5.85 7.33 12.85
N VAL A 287 6.59 8.22 13.54
CA VAL A 287 6.40 9.66 13.40
C VAL A 287 6.72 10.15 12.00
N MET A 288 7.78 9.63 11.36
CA MET A 288 8.13 9.98 9.99
C MET A 288 7.04 9.58 9.00
N VAL A 289 6.57 8.34 9.07
CA VAL A 289 5.48 7.83 8.21
C VAL A 289 4.19 8.62 8.47
N GLY A 290 3.84 8.84 9.74
CA GLY A 290 2.65 9.61 10.11
C GLY A 290 2.69 11.05 9.61
N VAL A 291 3.85 11.71 9.68
CA VAL A 291 4.04 13.07 9.15
C VAL A 291 3.95 13.05 7.61
N THR A 292 4.48 12.06 6.94
CA THR A 292 4.35 11.97 5.48
C THR A 292 2.89 11.78 5.06
N LEU A 293 2.17 10.87 5.73
CA LEU A 293 0.75 10.63 5.47
C LEU A 293 -0.12 11.85 5.80
N SER A 294 0.25 12.65 6.82
CA SER A 294 -0.49 13.88 7.12
C SER A 294 -0.39 14.95 6.02
N GLY A 295 0.56 14.82 5.08
CA GLY A 295 0.62 15.64 3.88
C GLY A 295 -0.60 15.47 2.99
N LEU A 296 -1.28 14.31 3.01
CA LEU A 296 -2.51 14.07 2.28
C LEU A 296 -3.67 15.00 2.73
N LEU A 297 -3.60 15.53 3.95
CA LEU A 297 -4.59 16.49 4.47
C LEU A 297 -4.55 17.86 3.80
N ILE A 298 -3.55 18.12 2.95
CA ILE A 298 -3.44 19.34 2.14
C ILE A 298 -4.52 19.35 1.03
N PHE A 299 -4.88 18.17 0.54
CA PHE A 299 -5.83 18.01 -0.54
C PHE A 299 -7.29 18.16 -0.05
N PRO A 300 -8.17 18.71 -0.89
CA PRO A 300 -9.58 18.93 -0.52
C PRO A 300 -10.40 17.64 -0.45
N GLN A 301 -10.02 16.59 -1.20
CA GLN A 301 -10.75 15.34 -1.33
C GLN A 301 -10.89 14.60 0.02
N ASP A 302 -12.10 14.25 0.42
CA ASP A 302 -12.37 13.55 1.68
C ASP A 302 -11.87 12.10 1.65
N PHE A 303 -11.80 11.48 0.46
CA PHE A 303 -11.13 10.21 0.25
C PHE A 303 -9.69 10.22 0.79
N LEU A 304 -8.86 11.19 0.38
CA LEU A 304 -7.47 11.29 0.83
C LEU A 304 -7.36 11.58 2.32
N LYS A 305 -8.27 12.39 2.87
CA LYS A 305 -8.30 12.69 4.31
C LYS A 305 -8.67 11.46 5.13
N SER A 306 -9.69 10.70 4.71
CA SER A 306 -10.12 9.49 5.40
C SER A 306 -9.03 8.42 5.44
N VAL A 307 -8.37 8.19 4.30
CA VAL A 307 -7.21 7.29 4.21
C VAL A 307 -6.05 7.78 5.08
N ALA A 308 -5.75 9.09 5.07
CA ALA A 308 -4.69 9.66 5.90
C ALA A 308 -4.93 9.42 7.39
N TYR A 309 -6.13 9.71 7.87
CA TYR A 309 -6.48 9.50 9.28
C TYR A 309 -6.39 8.02 9.67
N GLY A 310 -6.96 7.14 8.86
CA GLY A 310 -6.92 5.70 9.10
C GLY A 310 -5.50 5.14 9.10
N ALA A 311 -4.71 5.50 8.11
CA ALA A 311 -3.31 5.05 7.99
C ALA A 311 -2.43 5.60 9.12
N ILE A 312 -2.60 6.87 9.53
CA ILE A 312 -1.89 7.45 10.68
C ILE A 312 -2.28 6.70 11.97
N ALA A 313 -3.57 6.41 12.18
CA ALA A 313 -4.01 5.62 13.32
C ALA A 313 -3.37 4.23 13.33
N ALA A 314 -3.32 3.53 12.20
CA ALA A 314 -2.69 2.24 12.06
C ALA A 314 -1.19 2.29 12.39
N VAL A 315 -0.46 3.29 11.90
CA VAL A 315 0.96 3.50 12.18
C VAL A 315 1.21 3.73 13.67
N ILE A 316 0.37 4.57 14.31
CA ILE A 316 0.47 4.84 15.76
C ILE A 316 0.20 3.58 16.56
N LEU A 317 -0.84 2.81 16.22
CA LEU A 317 -1.19 1.57 16.92
C LEU A 317 -0.12 0.50 16.72
N ALA A 318 0.41 0.33 15.50
CA ALA A 318 1.52 -0.57 15.20
C ALA A 318 2.75 -0.25 16.06
N ALA A 319 3.16 1.00 16.10
CA ALA A 319 4.29 1.45 16.92
C ALA A 319 4.03 1.25 18.41
N LEU A 320 2.83 1.62 18.90
CA LEU A 320 2.44 1.49 20.30
C LEU A 320 2.48 0.01 20.74
N LEU A 321 1.90 -0.89 19.97
CA LEU A 321 1.91 -2.33 20.27
C LEU A 321 3.32 -2.91 20.21
N SER A 322 4.14 -2.46 19.25
CA SER A 322 5.53 -2.91 19.09
C SER A 322 6.46 -2.46 20.23
N VAL A 323 6.18 -1.32 20.90
CA VAL A 323 7.01 -0.84 22.02
C VAL A 323 6.42 -1.13 23.42
N THR A 324 5.20 -1.66 23.48
CA THR A 324 4.51 -1.97 24.76
C THR A 324 4.12 -3.43 24.87
N LEU A 325 3.15 -3.90 24.07
CA LEU A 325 2.63 -5.26 24.11
C LEU A 325 3.70 -6.29 23.78
N LEU A 326 4.38 -6.11 22.65
CA LEU A 326 5.41 -7.06 22.18
C LEU A 326 6.56 -7.21 23.18
N PRO A 327 7.18 -6.15 23.74
CA PRO A 327 8.17 -6.25 24.80
C PRO A 327 7.65 -6.93 26.06
N ALA A 328 6.39 -6.71 26.44
CA ALA A 328 5.78 -7.39 27.58
C ALA A 328 5.73 -8.91 27.37
N VAL A 329 5.34 -9.36 26.18
CA VAL A 329 5.31 -10.78 25.80
C VAL A 329 6.73 -11.35 25.73
N LEU A 330 7.70 -10.62 25.18
CA LEU A 330 9.10 -11.04 25.10
C LEU A 330 9.72 -11.30 26.48
N VAL A 331 9.45 -10.43 27.48
CA VAL A 331 9.89 -10.69 28.88
C VAL A 331 9.26 -11.95 29.44
N MET A 332 7.97 -12.20 29.14
CA MET A 332 7.27 -13.40 29.65
C MET A 332 7.82 -14.70 29.05
N LEU A 333 8.16 -14.66 27.77
CA LEU A 333 8.72 -15.80 27.06
C LEU A 333 10.20 -16.04 27.40
N GLY A 334 10.99 -14.97 27.55
CA GLY A 334 12.44 -15.07 27.80
C GLY A 334 13.13 -15.95 26.76
N HIS A 335 13.85 -16.96 27.21
CA HIS A 335 14.54 -17.93 26.33
C HIS A 335 13.58 -18.80 25.49
N ARG A 336 12.29 -18.88 25.87
CA ARG A 336 11.28 -19.64 25.11
C ARG A 336 10.94 -19.01 23.75
N VAL A 337 11.38 -17.81 23.51
CA VAL A 337 11.25 -17.14 22.18
C VAL A 337 11.90 -17.97 21.07
N ASP A 338 12.95 -18.73 21.40
CA ASP A 338 13.65 -19.61 20.46
C ASP A 338 13.11 -21.05 20.42
N MET A 339 12.02 -21.34 21.14
CA MET A 339 11.35 -22.63 21.12
C MET A 339 10.84 -22.98 19.72
N LEU A 340 10.79 -24.27 19.40
CA LEU A 340 10.45 -24.80 18.08
C LEU A 340 11.36 -24.25 16.96
N GLY A 341 12.62 -23.97 17.31
CA GLY A 341 13.60 -23.45 16.37
C GLY A 341 14.25 -24.51 15.49
N ILE A 342 14.43 -24.18 14.23
CA ILE A 342 15.13 -25.02 13.26
C ILE A 342 16.63 -24.75 13.41
N LYS A 343 17.37 -25.70 14.02
CA LYS A 343 18.81 -25.56 14.33
C LYS A 343 19.68 -25.12 13.14
N ARG A 344 19.31 -25.45 11.89
CA ARG A 344 20.04 -25.01 10.68
C ARG A 344 19.87 -23.53 10.37
N LEU A 345 18.72 -22.92 10.73
CA LEU A 345 18.41 -21.51 10.48
C LEU A 345 18.87 -20.61 11.64
N GLN A 346 19.02 -21.14 12.85
CA GLN A 346 19.43 -20.43 14.07
C GLN A 346 20.94 -20.20 14.19
N ARG A 347 21.71 -20.20 13.10
CA ARG A 347 23.16 -19.95 13.17
C ARG A 347 23.41 -18.50 13.60
N HIS A 348 23.86 -18.30 14.83
CA HIS A 348 24.44 -17.05 15.31
C HIS A 348 25.72 -16.75 14.50
N ARG A 349 25.67 -15.69 13.71
CA ARG A 349 26.86 -15.20 12.98
C ARG A 349 27.59 -14.24 13.89
N THR A 350 28.92 -14.39 13.99
CA THR A 350 29.75 -13.41 14.66
C THR A 350 29.73 -12.08 13.90
N ARG A 351 30.03 -10.98 14.60
CA ARG A 351 30.09 -9.64 14.00
C ARG A 351 30.98 -9.61 12.76
N GLU A 352 32.11 -10.27 12.82
CA GLU A 352 33.05 -10.39 11.71
C GLU A 352 32.47 -11.16 10.51
N GLN A 353 31.67 -12.21 10.76
CA GLN A 353 30.96 -12.97 9.71
C GLN A 353 29.85 -12.16 9.07
N VAL A 354 29.20 -11.25 9.81
CA VAL A 354 28.18 -10.34 9.28
C VAL A 354 28.83 -9.29 8.40
N GLU A 355 29.89 -8.65 8.87
CA GLU A 355 30.62 -7.60 8.14
C GLU A 355 31.30 -8.12 6.86
N ASN A 356 31.78 -9.38 6.84
CA ASN A 356 32.33 -10.04 5.65
C ASN A 356 31.26 -10.79 4.80
N GLY A 357 29.98 -10.67 5.16
CA GLY A 357 28.86 -11.27 4.46
C GLY A 357 28.54 -10.59 3.11
N LEU A 358 27.46 -11.04 2.47
CA LEU A 358 27.03 -10.52 1.17
C LEU A 358 26.86 -8.99 1.19
N PHE A 359 26.12 -8.46 2.18
CA PHE A 359 25.82 -7.02 2.27
C PHE A 359 27.08 -6.18 2.53
N GLY A 360 28.02 -6.67 3.35
CA GLY A 360 29.29 -6.00 3.55
C GLY A 360 30.14 -5.94 2.27
N ARG A 361 30.16 -7.04 1.48
CA ARG A 361 30.86 -7.08 0.17
C ARG A 361 30.22 -6.15 -0.86
N VAL A 362 28.90 -6.07 -0.91
CA VAL A 362 28.18 -5.14 -1.80
C VAL A 362 28.50 -3.70 -1.43
N ALA A 363 28.47 -3.36 -0.13
CA ALA A 363 28.86 -2.04 0.34
C ALA A 363 30.34 -1.72 -0.01
N ASP A 364 31.25 -2.65 0.20
CA ASP A 364 32.67 -2.50 -0.17
C ASP A 364 32.86 -2.26 -1.67
N PHE A 365 32.11 -3.00 -2.52
CA PHE A 365 32.13 -2.81 -3.97
C PHE A 365 31.63 -1.43 -4.37
N SER A 366 30.50 -1.00 -3.82
CA SER A 366 29.90 0.32 -4.09
C SER A 366 30.81 1.46 -3.63
N MET A 367 31.45 1.31 -2.46
CA MET A 367 32.39 2.31 -1.94
C MET A 367 33.72 2.34 -2.67
N LYS A 368 34.19 1.22 -3.23
CA LYS A 368 35.44 1.17 -4.02
C LYS A 368 35.28 1.81 -5.40
N HIS A 369 34.09 1.72 -5.98
CA HIS A 369 33.80 2.23 -7.31
C HIS A 369 32.58 3.18 -7.31
N PRO A 370 32.57 4.26 -6.51
CA PRO A 370 31.37 5.00 -6.21
C PRO A 370 30.73 5.66 -7.45
N VAL A 371 31.53 6.26 -8.33
CA VAL A 371 31.03 6.87 -9.57
C VAL A 371 30.54 5.81 -10.56
N ALA A 372 31.29 4.71 -10.69
CA ALA A 372 30.93 3.62 -11.60
C ALA A 372 29.65 2.89 -11.18
N VAL A 373 29.24 2.98 -9.91
CA VAL A 373 27.99 2.46 -9.41
C VAL A 373 26.90 3.53 -9.44
N ALA A 374 27.16 4.74 -8.95
CA ALA A 374 26.14 5.77 -8.84
C ALA A 374 25.62 6.24 -10.21
N VAL A 375 26.50 6.47 -11.18
CA VAL A 375 26.08 7.01 -12.49
C VAL A 375 25.17 6.05 -13.26
N PRO A 376 25.49 4.76 -13.46
CA PRO A 376 24.58 3.84 -14.14
C PRO A 376 23.26 3.67 -13.40
N VAL A 377 23.27 3.60 -12.06
CA VAL A 377 22.04 3.49 -11.26
C VAL A 377 21.16 4.71 -11.47
N VAL A 378 21.71 5.93 -11.39
CA VAL A 378 20.94 7.15 -11.62
C VAL A 378 20.41 7.21 -13.06
N VAL A 379 21.21 6.83 -14.05
CA VAL A 379 20.77 6.78 -15.46
C VAL A 379 19.61 5.81 -15.64
N VAL A 380 19.66 4.62 -15.04
CA VAL A 380 18.56 3.64 -15.11
C VAL A 380 17.32 4.20 -14.41
N LEU A 381 17.44 4.77 -13.21
CA LEU A 381 16.30 5.36 -12.52
C LEU A 381 15.67 6.50 -13.31
N VAL A 382 16.48 7.39 -13.90
CA VAL A 382 15.99 8.48 -14.76
C VAL A 382 15.31 7.92 -16.02
N ALA A 383 15.86 6.88 -16.63
CA ALA A 383 15.22 6.22 -17.77
C ALA A 383 13.85 5.61 -17.40
N LEU A 384 13.72 5.06 -16.19
CA LEU A 384 12.44 4.53 -15.69
C LEU A 384 11.42 5.64 -15.38
N ILE A 385 11.85 6.89 -15.18
CA ILE A 385 10.95 8.04 -15.00
C ILE A 385 10.30 8.46 -16.32
N ILE A 386 10.96 8.24 -17.47
CA ILE A 386 10.50 8.77 -18.77
C ILE A 386 9.04 8.43 -19.10
N PRO A 387 8.54 7.19 -18.91
CA PRO A 387 7.13 6.88 -19.18
C PRO A 387 6.15 7.74 -18.39
N PHE A 388 6.52 8.22 -17.21
CA PHE A 388 5.66 9.07 -16.39
C PHE A 388 5.26 10.38 -17.06
N SER A 389 6.04 10.86 -18.03
CA SER A 389 5.66 12.03 -18.84
C SER A 389 4.41 11.81 -19.71
N GLY A 390 4.02 10.56 -19.92
CA GLY A 390 2.81 10.17 -20.65
C GLY A 390 1.66 9.73 -19.72
N VAL A 391 1.75 10.01 -18.42
CA VAL A 391 0.69 9.65 -17.48
C VAL A 391 -0.62 10.32 -17.88
N LYS A 392 -1.70 9.56 -17.78
CA LYS A 392 -3.08 10.05 -17.91
C LYS A 392 -3.78 9.84 -16.59
N PHE A 393 -4.56 10.81 -16.19
CA PHE A 393 -5.40 10.72 -14.98
C PHE A 393 -6.86 10.66 -15.39
N GLY A 394 -7.66 9.92 -14.64
CA GLY A 394 -9.09 9.78 -14.85
C GLY A 394 -9.79 9.32 -13.57
N GLY A 395 -11.11 9.22 -13.64
CA GLY A 395 -11.95 8.77 -12.54
C GLY A 395 -12.08 7.24 -12.46
N ILE A 396 -12.94 6.81 -11.54
CA ILE A 396 -13.29 5.41 -11.36
C ILE A 396 -14.54 5.11 -12.18
N ASN A 397 -14.46 4.09 -13.02
CA ASN A 397 -15.58 3.66 -13.85
C ASN A 397 -15.55 2.11 -14.01
N GLU A 398 -16.45 1.56 -14.81
CA GLU A 398 -16.59 0.13 -15.07
C GLU A 398 -15.31 -0.54 -15.59
N THR A 399 -14.39 0.20 -16.19
CA THR A 399 -13.13 -0.37 -16.73
C THR A 399 -12.17 -0.83 -15.63
N TYR A 400 -12.43 -0.45 -14.38
CA TYR A 400 -11.71 -0.96 -13.20
C TYR A 400 -12.12 -2.38 -12.81
N LEU A 401 -13.28 -2.84 -13.28
CA LEU A 401 -13.71 -4.24 -13.18
C LEU A 401 -13.02 -5.10 -14.26
N PRO A 402 -12.90 -6.41 -14.05
CA PRO A 402 -12.42 -7.34 -15.08
C PRO A 402 -13.22 -7.22 -16.39
N PRO A 403 -12.59 -7.47 -17.55
CA PRO A 403 -13.29 -7.37 -18.83
C PRO A 403 -14.48 -8.34 -19.00
N ASP A 404 -14.51 -9.41 -18.24
CA ASP A 404 -15.56 -10.45 -18.24
C ASP A 404 -16.58 -10.28 -17.09
N ASN A 405 -16.47 -9.20 -16.30
CA ASN A 405 -17.43 -8.90 -15.25
C ASN A 405 -18.79 -8.55 -15.84
N THR A 406 -19.86 -9.16 -15.34
CA THR A 406 -21.23 -9.01 -15.87
C THR A 406 -21.73 -7.58 -15.86
N THR A 407 -21.54 -6.86 -14.75
CA THR A 407 -21.92 -5.44 -14.61
C THR A 407 -21.15 -4.55 -15.57
N ARG A 408 -19.86 -4.80 -15.76
CA ARG A 408 -19.06 -4.08 -16.76
C ARG A 408 -19.58 -4.31 -18.18
N VAL A 409 -19.81 -5.55 -18.52
CA VAL A 409 -20.35 -5.91 -19.85
C VAL A 409 -21.72 -5.27 -20.08
N ALA A 410 -22.59 -5.30 -19.07
CA ALA A 410 -23.89 -4.65 -19.09
C ALA A 410 -23.78 -3.13 -19.33
N GLN A 411 -22.86 -2.48 -18.60
CA GLN A 411 -22.61 -1.04 -18.74
C GLN A 411 -22.06 -0.68 -20.14
N GLU A 412 -21.09 -1.43 -20.65
CA GLU A 412 -20.53 -1.21 -21.98
C GLU A 412 -21.58 -1.44 -23.08
N GLN A 413 -22.45 -2.45 -22.95
CA GLN A 413 -23.54 -2.71 -23.88
C GLN A 413 -24.62 -1.62 -23.83
N TYR A 414 -24.99 -1.15 -22.64
CA TYR A 414 -25.90 -0.04 -22.48
C TYR A 414 -25.39 1.22 -23.20
N ASP A 415 -24.16 1.61 -22.95
CA ASP A 415 -23.55 2.81 -23.55
C ASP A 415 -23.40 2.73 -25.08
N GLN A 416 -23.22 1.51 -25.62
CA GLN A 416 -23.20 1.30 -27.07
C GLN A 416 -24.60 1.41 -27.70
N ASN A 417 -25.62 0.86 -27.06
CA ASN A 417 -26.98 0.82 -27.57
C ASN A 417 -27.76 2.12 -27.34
N PHE A 418 -27.37 2.89 -26.31
CA PHE A 418 -28.05 4.13 -25.87
C PHE A 418 -27.09 5.32 -25.74
N PRO A 419 -26.39 5.74 -26.80
CA PRO A 419 -25.35 6.78 -26.72
C PRO A 419 -25.90 8.17 -26.30
N GLY A 420 -27.21 8.41 -26.42
CA GLY A 420 -27.88 9.65 -26.02
C GLY A 420 -28.26 9.73 -24.55
N THR A 421 -28.26 8.60 -23.85
CA THR A 421 -28.66 8.47 -22.41
C THR A 421 -27.57 7.77 -21.60
N ARG A 422 -26.31 7.96 -21.95
CA ARG A 422 -25.18 7.42 -21.19
C ARG A 422 -25.27 7.82 -19.72
N THR A 423 -24.82 6.95 -18.84
CA THR A 423 -24.94 7.12 -17.39
C THR A 423 -24.12 8.28 -16.82
N ASP A 424 -23.03 8.67 -17.50
CA ASP A 424 -22.13 9.75 -17.08
C ASP A 424 -22.07 10.89 -18.10
N PRO A 425 -23.16 11.66 -18.29
CA PRO A 425 -23.13 12.78 -19.22
C PRO A 425 -22.37 13.98 -18.66
N VAL A 426 -21.78 14.78 -19.53
CA VAL A 426 -21.40 16.14 -19.18
C VAL A 426 -22.66 17.00 -19.14
N LYS A 427 -22.82 17.78 -18.08
CA LYS A 427 -23.98 18.62 -17.83
C LYS A 427 -23.62 20.10 -17.87
N LEU A 428 -24.57 20.94 -18.29
CA LEU A 428 -24.50 22.41 -18.13
C LEU A 428 -25.71 22.86 -17.35
N VAL A 429 -25.49 23.42 -16.17
CA VAL A 429 -26.50 24.06 -15.33
C VAL A 429 -26.51 25.53 -15.69
N VAL A 430 -27.56 25.96 -16.37
CA VAL A 430 -27.75 27.33 -16.91
C VAL A 430 -28.80 28.06 -16.08
N ILE A 431 -28.45 29.23 -15.54
CA ILE A 431 -29.30 30.00 -14.65
C ILE A 431 -29.60 31.37 -15.20
N GLY A 432 -30.86 31.80 -15.17
CA GLY A 432 -31.31 33.15 -15.54
C GLY A 432 -31.28 33.42 -17.04
N SER A 433 -31.32 32.38 -17.89
CA SER A 433 -31.32 32.52 -19.34
C SER A 433 -32.76 32.71 -19.88
N ASP A 434 -32.91 33.60 -20.90
CA ASP A 434 -34.10 33.55 -21.75
C ASP A 434 -33.91 32.53 -22.90
N GLY A 435 -34.99 32.22 -23.62
CA GLY A 435 -34.95 31.21 -24.68
C GLY A 435 -33.97 31.52 -25.81
N THR A 436 -33.63 32.80 -26.06
CA THR A 436 -32.66 33.22 -27.06
C THR A 436 -31.25 33.00 -26.56
N THR A 437 -30.98 33.41 -25.33
CA THR A 437 -29.69 33.23 -24.65
C THR A 437 -29.38 31.73 -24.43
N LEU A 438 -30.36 30.95 -24.03
CA LEU A 438 -30.22 29.50 -23.87
C LEU A 438 -29.87 28.80 -25.19
N SER A 439 -30.49 29.25 -26.30
CA SER A 439 -30.19 28.73 -27.64
C SER A 439 -28.77 29.07 -28.10
N GLN A 440 -28.25 30.26 -27.74
CA GLN A 440 -26.88 30.68 -28.02
C GLN A 440 -25.89 29.84 -27.18
N ILE A 441 -26.14 29.67 -25.87
CA ILE A 441 -25.31 28.85 -24.99
C ILE A 441 -25.25 27.42 -25.52
N ARG A 442 -26.39 26.83 -25.86
CA ARG A 442 -26.45 25.48 -26.43
C ARG A 442 -25.71 25.35 -27.74
N ALA A 443 -25.81 26.36 -28.64
CA ALA A 443 -25.13 26.35 -29.90
C ALA A 443 -23.60 26.40 -29.75
N GLU A 444 -23.13 27.21 -28.78
CA GLU A 444 -21.71 27.31 -28.47
C GLU A 444 -21.20 26.04 -27.78
N ALA A 445 -21.93 25.53 -26.81
CA ALA A 445 -21.59 24.27 -26.11
C ALA A 445 -21.48 23.06 -27.06
N ASN A 446 -22.29 23.02 -28.12
CA ASN A 446 -22.22 21.95 -29.14
C ASN A 446 -20.93 21.98 -29.96
N ASN A 447 -20.08 23.01 -29.85
CA ASN A 447 -18.77 23.07 -30.50
C ASN A 447 -17.68 22.39 -29.63
N ALA A 448 -18.00 22.02 -28.42
CA ALA A 448 -17.05 21.30 -27.55
C ALA A 448 -16.57 19.99 -28.21
N PRO A 449 -15.26 19.72 -28.15
CA PRO A 449 -14.73 18.48 -28.70
C PRO A 449 -15.22 17.25 -27.92
N GLY A 450 -15.24 16.09 -28.55
CA GLY A 450 -15.45 14.80 -27.85
C GLY A 450 -16.90 14.50 -27.44
N LEU A 451 -17.89 15.28 -27.89
CA LEU A 451 -19.31 15.00 -27.63
C LEU A 451 -19.82 13.84 -28.53
N THR A 452 -20.72 13.00 -27.99
CA THR A 452 -21.43 11.97 -28.77
C THR A 452 -22.53 12.55 -29.64
N GLY A 453 -23.08 13.73 -29.26
CA GLY A 453 -24.15 14.41 -29.94
C GLY A 453 -24.37 15.81 -29.37
N PRO A 454 -25.34 16.57 -29.92
CA PRO A 454 -25.64 17.89 -29.41
C PRO A 454 -26.26 17.83 -28.01
N PHE A 455 -25.99 18.87 -27.20
CA PHE A 455 -26.62 19.02 -25.88
C PHE A 455 -28.15 18.96 -25.98
N GLN A 456 -28.75 18.15 -25.14
CA GLN A 456 -30.20 17.98 -25.00
C GLN A 456 -30.67 18.54 -23.67
N PHE A 457 -31.95 18.88 -23.61
CA PHE A 457 -32.58 19.28 -22.36
C PHE A 457 -32.77 18.06 -21.46
N ALA A 458 -32.10 18.07 -20.31
CA ALA A 458 -32.26 17.06 -19.27
C ALA A 458 -33.40 17.47 -18.32
N ARG A 459 -33.33 18.71 -17.79
CA ARG A 459 -34.30 19.22 -16.83
C ARG A 459 -34.57 20.70 -17.12
N SER A 460 -35.82 21.13 -16.95
CA SER A 460 -36.26 22.52 -17.14
C SER A 460 -37.58 22.79 -16.42
N GLY A 461 -37.87 24.07 -16.13
CA GLY A 461 -39.15 24.50 -15.56
C GLY A 461 -39.14 24.75 -14.05
N GLN A 462 -37.99 24.66 -13.40
CA GLN A 462 -37.79 25.04 -12.00
C GLN A 462 -36.96 26.32 -11.89
N GLN A 463 -37.04 26.96 -10.73
CA GLN A 463 -36.33 28.20 -10.44
C GLN A 463 -35.45 28.02 -9.18
N ASP A 464 -34.39 28.78 -9.13
CA ASP A 464 -33.53 28.85 -7.93
C ASP A 464 -34.24 29.65 -6.82
N ALA A 465 -33.58 29.70 -5.65
CA ALA A 465 -34.11 30.46 -4.49
C ALA A 465 -34.30 31.98 -4.76
N GLN A 466 -33.70 32.50 -5.83
CA GLN A 466 -33.81 33.88 -6.27
C GLN A 466 -34.87 34.11 -7.36
N GLY A 467 -35.59 33.05 -7.75
CA GLY A 467 -36.62 33.08 -8.79
C GLY A 467 -36.12 33.18 -10.22
N ARG A 468 -34.85 32.75 -10.46
CA ARG A 468 -34.22 32.66 -11.80
C ARG A 468 -34.46 31.25 -12.34
N ASP A 469 -34.79 31.15 -13.62
CA ASP A 469 -34.99 29.85 -14.26
C ASP A 469 -33.70 29.04 -14.28
N VAL A 470 -33.77 27.78 -13.87
CA VAL A 470 -32.68 26.82 -13.91
C VAL A 470 -32.95 25.80 -15.03
N VAL A 471 -32.00 25.62 -15.95
CA VAL A 471 -32.11 24.65 -17.03
C VAL A 471 -30.86 23.79 -17.02
N VAL A 472 -31.03 22.47 -17.08
CA VAL A 472 -29.96 21.51 -17.20
C VAL A 472 -29.93 20.97 -18.62
N LEU A 473 -28.78 21.13 -19.28
CA LEU A 473 -28.47 20.54 -20.57
C LEU A 473 -27.47 19.41 -20.36
N GLN A 474 -27.56 18.33 -21.14
CA GLN A 474 -26.61 17.22 -21.06
C GLN A 474 -26.19 16.71 -22.43
N SER A 475 -24.98 16.15 -22.49
CA SER A 475 -24.48 15.40 -23.65
C SER A 475 -23.54 14.29 -23.20
N GLY A 476 -23.50 13.18 -23.92
CA GLY A 476 -22.54 12.11 -23.66
C GLY A 476 -21.15 12.43 -24.22
N LEU A 477 -20.13 11.76 -23.71
CA LEU A 477 -18.76 11.86 -24.18
C LEU A 477 -18.36 10.65 -25.00
N LEU A 478 -17.56 10.84 -26.06
CA LEU A 478 -16.98 9.75 -26.87
C LEU A 478 -15.95 8.95 -26.08
N ASP A 479 -15.08 9.64 -25.37
CA ASP A 479 -14.09 9.04 -24.46
C ASP A 479 -14.29 9.61 -23.06
N ARG A 480 -14.83 8.81 -22.16
CA ARG A 480 -15.05 9.18 -20.75
C ARG A 480 -13.76 9.21 -19.94
N ASN A 481 -12.70 8.54 -20.41
CA ASN A 481 -11.43 8.46 -19.70
C ASN A 481 -10.56 9.71 -19.85
N THR A 482 -10.90 10.61 -20.78
CA THR A 482 -10.16 11.86 -21.01
C THR A 482 -11.11 13.04 -21.21
N PRO A 483 -11.94 13.40 -20.20
CA PRO A 483 -12.94 14.46 -20.33
C PRO A 483 -12.36 15.87 -20.33
N THR A 484 -11.11 16.05 -19.95
CA THR A 484 -10.48 17.34 -19.63
C THR A 484 -10.62 18.34 -20.77
N GLU A 485 -10.36 17.97 -22.03
CA GLU A 485 -10.43 18.90 -23.17
C GLU A 485 -11.85 19.43 -23.39
N THR A 486 -12.85 18.56 -23.23
CA THR A 486 -14.27 18.93 -23.34
C THR A 486 -14.69 19.85 -22.19
N VAL A 487 -14.32 19.49 -20.97
CA VAL A 487 -14.67 20.24 -19.75
C VAL A 487 -14.00 21.62 -19.75
N GLU A 488 -12.70 21.70 -20.08
CA GLU A 488 -11.99 22.98 -20.21
C GLU A 488 -12.63 23.90 -21.24
N TYR A 489 -13.03 23.37 -22.40
CA TYR A 489 -13.76 24.14 -23.41
C TYR A 489 -15.05 24.68 -22.83
N LEU A 490 -15.86 23.85 -22.15
CA LEU A 490 -17.13 24.23 -21.56
C LEU A 490 -17.01 25.19 -20.37
N GLN A 491 -15.88 25.21 -19.69
CA GLN A 491 -15.62 26.17 -18.61
C GLN A 491 -15.16 27.54 -19.12
N GLN A 492 -14.62 27.60 -20.35
CA GLN A 492 -13.99 28.80 -20.92
C GLN A 492 -14.78 29.48 -22.01
N PHE A 493 -15.86 28.87 -22.54
CA PHE A 493 -16.62 29.50 -23.61
C PHE A 493 -17.34 30.79 -23.15
N PRO A 494 -17.59 31.75 -24.06
CA PRO A 494 -18.16 33.06 -23.67
C PRO A 494 -19.62 32.93 -23.21
N ILE A 495 -19.89 33.35 -21.99
CA ILE A 495 -21.20 33.33 -21.38
C ILE A 495 -21.87 34.70 -21.58
N PRO A 496 -23.11 34.75 -22.09
CA PRO A 496 -23.86 36.01 -22.25
C PRO A 496 -24.11 36.73 -20.92
N ALA A 497 -24.05 38.06 -20.92
CA ALA A 497 -24.23 38.84 -19.70
C ALA A 497 -25.59 38.62 -19.04
N GLY A 498 -25.61 38.40 -17.73
CA GLY A 498 -26.82 38.17 -16.94
C GLY A 498 -27.24 36.72 -16.82
N THR A 499 -26.45 35.79 -17.36
CA THR A 499 -26.62 34.36 -17.25
C THR A 499 -25.43 33.75 -16.54
N GLU A 500 -25.64 32.73 -15.72
CA GLU A 500 -24.61 31.91 -15.10
C GLU A 500 -24.66 30.51 -15.74
N VAL A 501 -23.49 29.93 -15.99
CA VAL A 501 -23.34 28.58 -16.53
C VAL A 501 -22.29 27.85 -15.71
N HIS A 502 -22.67 26.70 -15.20
CA HIS A 502 -21.79 25.81 -14.44
C HIS A 502 -21.70 24.44 -15.13
N VAL A 503 -20.50 23.92 -15.26
CA VAL A 503 -20.25 22.59 -15.84
C VAL A 503 -20.40 21.54 -14.74
N GLY A 504 -21.25 20.56 -14.96
CA GLY A 504 -21.59 19.48 -14.02
C GLY A 504 -21.43 18.10 -14.64
N GLY A 505 -21.87 17.09 -13.91
CA GLY A 505 -21.74 15.68 -14.25
C GLY A 505 -20.36 15.09 -13.88
N ASN A 506 -20.25 13.74 -13.85
CA ASN A 506 -19.02 13.05 -13.46
C ASN A 506 -17.77 13.51 -14.24
N PRO A 507 -17.82 13.77 -15.54
CA PRO A 507 -16.65 14.27 -16.29
C PRO A 507 -16.10 15.59 -15.74
N ALA A 508 -16.96 16.51 -15.29
CA ALA A 508 -16.53 17.75 -14.67
C ALA A 508 -15.95 17.53 -13.28
N MET A 509 -16.55 16.64 -12.49
CA MET A 509 -16.04 16.23 -11.18
C MET A 509 -14.60 15.69 -11.29
N GLU A 510 -14.37 14.80 -12.25
CA GLU A 510 -13.04 14.22 -12.49
C GLU A 510 -12.01 15.28 -12.89
N SER A 511 -12.36 16.17 -13.83
CA SER A 511 -11.48 17.25 -14.29
C SER A 511 -11.13 18.17 -13.12
N ASP A 512 -12.13 18.68 -12.39
CA ASP A 512 -11.93 19.56 -11.23
C ASP A 512 -11.11 18.88 -10.12
N SER A 513 -11.33 17.59 -9.90
CA SER A 513 -10.55 16.81 -8.92
C SER A 513 -9.08 16.66 -9.31
N VAL A 514 -8.79 16.42 -10.61
CA VAL A 514 -7.42 16.36 -11.12
C VAL A 514 -6.75 17.72 -10.97
N ASP A 515 -7.43 18.81 -11.32
CA ASP A 515 -6.89 20.17 -11.21
C ASP A 515 -6.56 20.51 -9.73
N ALA A 516 -7.45 20.21 -8.80
CA ALA A 516 -7.21 20.41 -7.38
C ALA A 516 -6.01 19.62 -6.86
N LEU A 517 -5.79 18.41 -7.39
CA LEU A 517 -4.63 17.59 -7.04
C LEU A 517 -3.34 18.13 -7.63
N VAL A 518 -3.34 18.55 -8.88
CA VAL A 518 -2.18 19.16 -9.56
C VAL A 518 -1.77 20.45 -8.84
N ASP A 519 -2.71 21.29 -8.46
CA ASP A 519 -2.46 22.53 -7.69
C ASP A 519 -1.97 22.25 -6.26
N GLY A 520 -2.44 21.19 -5.64
CA GLY A 520 -2.03 20.76 -4.30
C GLY A 520 -0.66 20.07 -4.26
N LEU A 521 -0.26 19.43 -5.36
CA LEU A 521 0.93 18.56 -5.41
C LEU A 521 2.24 19.28 -5.05
N PRO A 522 2.55 20.50 -5.54
CA PRO A 522 3.76 21.23 -5.14
C PRO A 522 3.81 21.50 -3.62
N TRP A 523 2.68 21.82 -3.00
CA TRP A 523 2.59 22.07 -1.56
C TRP A 523 2.75 20.78 -0.75
N PHE A 524 2.18 19.68 -1.21
CA PHE A 524 2.39 18.37 -0.64
C PHE A 524 3.86 17.96 -0.67
N VAL A 525 4.51 18.05 -1.84
CA VAL A 525 5.93 17.72 -1.99
C VAL A 525 6.79 18.61 -1.10
N LEU A 526 6.55 19.91 -1.08
CA LEU A 526 7.28 20.85 -0.24
C LEU A 526 7.11 20.52 1.25
N TYR A 527 5.88 20.26 1.69
CA TYR A 527 5.59 19.88 3.07
C TYR A 527 6.34 18.62 3.47
N VAL A 528 6.23 17.56 2.68
CA VAL A 528 6.88 16.27 2.96
C VAL A 528 8.40 16.42 3.00
N LEU A 529 9.01 17.13 2.05
CA LEU A 529 10.45 17.38 2.02
C LEU A 529 10.94 18.17 3.24
N VAL A 530 10.24 19.24 3.59
CA VAL A 530 10.62 20.10 4.72
C VAL A 530 10.43 19.35 6.05
N ALA A 531 9.28 18.72 6.23
CA ALA A 531 8.94 18.02 7.48
C ALA A 531 9.90 16.84 7.74
N THR A 532 10.15 16.00 6.72
CA THR A 532 11.08 14.86 6.84
C THR A 532 12.53 15.34 7.02
N THR A 533 12.95 16.43 6.35
CA THR A 533 14.27 17.04 6.55
C THR A 533 14.46 17.51 7.97
N ILE A 534 13.45 18.18 8.55
CA ILE A 534 13.50 18.65 9.95
C ILE A 534 13.60 17.45 10.91
N LEU A 535 12.76 16.44 10.73
CA LEU A 535 12.74 15.27 11.59
C LEU A 535 14.07 14.50 11.53
N MET A 536 14.56 14.21 10.32
CA MET A 536 15.86 13.53 10.15
C MET A 536 17.02 14.35 10.72
N PHE A 537 16.99 15.68 10.53
CA PHE A 537 17.99 16.56 11.13
C PHE A 537 17.96 16.47 12.68
N LEU A 538 16.78 16.49 13.29
CA LEU A 538 16.64 16.36 14.75
C LEU A 538 17.13 15.01 15.27
N ALA A 539 16.97 13.93 14.47
CA ALA A 539 17.46 12.61 14.83
C ALA A 539 18.98 12.47 14.73
N PHE A 540 19.57 12.95 13.62
CA PHE A 540 20.94 12.62 13.26
C PHE A 540 21.93 13.80 13.36
N GLY A 541 21.46 15.02 13.51
CA GLY A 541 22.30 16.23 13.64
C GLY A 541 23.08 16.60 12.38
N SER A 542 22.65 16.14 11.22
CA SER A 542 23.21 16.46 9.91
C SER A 542 22.13 17.01 8.97
N LEU A 543 22.50 18.00 8.16
CA LEU A 543 21.62 18.55 7.11
C LEU A 543 21.83 17.85 5.76
N VAL A 544 23.00 17.27 5.52
CA VAL A 544 23.34 16.61 4.26
C VAL A 544 22.63 15.27 4.13
N LEU A 545 22.50 14.51 5.21
CA LEU A 545 21.80 13.21 5.19
C LEU A 545 20.33 13.31 4.74
N PRO A 546 19.50 14.22 5.30
CA PRO A 546 18.12 14.38 4.83
C PRO A 546 18.00 14.83 3.38
N ILE A 547 18.83 15.78 2.93
CA ILE A 547 18.81 16.27 1.54
C ILE A 547 19.16 15.14 0.57
N LYS A 548 20.21 14.37 0.89
CA LYS A 548 20.56 13.18 0.11
C LYS A 548 19.39 12.19 0.07
N ALA A 549 18.78 11.90 1.21
CA ALA A 549 17.63 11.03 1.33
C ALA A 549 16.47 11.47 0.44
N ALA A 550 16.12 12.75 0.53
CA ALA A 550 15.05 13.35 -0.27
C ALA A 550 15.27 13.18 -1.78
N ILE A 551 16.50 13.44 -2.26
CA ILE A 551 16.83 13.27 -3.69
C ILE A 551 16.70 11.80 -4.11
N MET A 552 17.20 10.87 -3.31
CA MET A 552 17.15 9.44 -3.63
C MET A 552 15.72 8.89 -3.59
N ASN A 553 14.93 9.32 -2.62
CA ASN A 553 13.52 8.93 -2.51
C ASN A 553 12.71 9.49 -3.69
N LEU A 554 12.99 10.74 -4.12
CA LEU A 554 12.34 11.32 -5.28
C LEU A 554 12.67 10.57 -6.59
N LEU A 555 13.94 10.15 -6.76
CA LEU A 555 14.34 9.33 -7.91
C LEU A 555 13.64 7.95 -7.88
N GLY A 556 13.56 7.31 -6.72
CA GLY A 556 12.88 6.02 -6.55
C GLY A 556 11.39 6.12 -6.81
N LEU A 557 10.75 7.17 -6.28
CA LEU A 557 9.33 7.47 -6.48
C LEU A 557 9.02 7.70 -7.97
N GLY A 558 9.79 8.57 -8.62
CA GLY A 558 9.61 8.85 -10.05
C GLY A 558 9.79 7.61 -10.91
N ALA A 559 10.80 6.77 -10.63
CA ALA A 559 11.00 5.50 -11.33
C ALA A 559 9.80 4.54 -11.13
N THR A 560 9.23 4.50 -9.94
CA THR A 560 8.05 3.68 -9.63
C THR A 560 6.83 4.16 -10.41
N LEU A 561 6.57 5.48 -10.41
CA LEU A 561 5.45 6.06 -11.16
C LEU A 561 5.61 5.84 -12.67
N GLY A 562 6.84 5.92 -13.19
CA GLY A 562 7.11 5.60 -14.58
C GLY A 562 6.85 4.12 -14.92
N ILE A 563 7.19 3.18 -14.02
CA ILE A 563 6.84 1.77 -14.19
C ILE A 563 5.34 1.57 -14.19
N LEU A 564 4.59 2.24 -13.30
CA LEU A 564 3.14 2.16 -13.26
C LEU A 564 2.50 2.68 -14.56
N THR A 565 2.97 3.82 -15.06
CA THR A 565 2.50 4.38 -16.34
C THR A 565 2.77 3.41 -17.48
N TRP A 566 3.98 2.83 -17.55
CA TRP A 566 4.36 1.87 -18.57
C TRP A 566 3.49 0.61 -18.55
N ILE A 567 3.11 0.12 -17.36
CA ILE A 567 2.25 -1.09 -17.25
C ILE A 567 0.79 -0.74 -17.52
N PHE A 568 0.21 0.21 -16.76
CA PHE A 568 -1.24 0.39 -16.67
C PHE A 568 -1.79 1.40 -17.68
N VAL A 569 -1.03 2.44 -18.04
CA VAL A 569 -1.48 3.43 -19.03
C VAL A 569 -1.09 3.02 -20.43
N ASP A 570 0.20 2.61 -20.63
CA ASP A 570 0.69 2.17 -21.93
C ASP A 570 0.26 0.73 -22.28
N GLY A 571 -0.30 -0.03 -21.33
CA GLY A 571 -0.89 -1.35 -21.53
C GLY A 571 0.09 -2.50 -21.60
N HIS A 572 1.37 -2.29 -21.21
CA HIS A 572 2.33 -3.39 -21.20
C HIS A 572 1.96 -4.40 -20.11
N LEU A 573 1.91 -5.66 -20.45
CA LEU A 573 1.46 -6.77 -19.58
C LEU A 573 -0.06 -6.82 -19.32
N ALA A 574 -0.89 -6.05 -20.02
CA ALA A 574 -2.35 -6.03 -19.82
C ALA A 574 -2.98 -7.43 -20.00
N ASP A 575 -2.64 -8.12 -21.09
CA ASP A 575 -3.13 -9.48 -21.36
C ASP A 575 -2.71 -10.50 -20.30
N LEU A 576 -1.48 -10.36 -19.75
CA LEU A 576 -0.96 -11.27 -18.72
C LEU A 576 -1.64 -11.04 -17.37
N LEU A 577 -1.97 -9.79 -17.06
CA LEU A 577 -2.52 -9.38 -15.77
C LEU A 577 -4.06 -9.27 -15.79
N GLY A 578 -4.69 -9.47 -16.97
CA GLY A 578 -6.13 -9.47 -17.11
C GLY A 578 -6.77 -8.13 -16.75
N PHE A 579 -6.32 -7.02 -17.35
CA PHE A 579 -6.92 -5.70 -17.13
C PHE A 579 -7.01 -4.91 -18.45
N THR A 580 -7.85 -3.88 -18.46
CA THR A 580 -7.94 -2.93 -19.57
C THR A 580 -7.01 -1.74 -19.28
N PRO A 581 -6.08 -1.39 -20.21
CA PRO A 581 -5.26 -0.20 -20.07
C PRO A 581 -6.11 1.07 -20.01
N GLY A 582 -5.78 1.96 -19.10
CA GLY A 582 -6.55 3.18 -18.90
C GLY A 582 -5.80 4.21 -18.05
N PRO A 583 -6.42 5.37 -17.78
CA PRO A 583 -5.85 6.38 -16.90
C PRO A 583 -5.73 5.87 -15.47
N LEU A 584 -4.79 6.43 -14.71
CA LEU A 584 -4.65 6.15 -13.28
C LEU A 584 -5.57 7.09 -12.49
N THR A 585 -6.22 6.58 -11.46
CA THR A 585 -7.01 7.43 -10.54
C THR A 585 -6.09 8.38 -9.78
N SER A 586 -6.26 9.66 -10.03
CA SER A 586 -5.35 10.69 -9.53
C SER A 586 -5.20 10.72 -7.99
N PRO A 587 -6.26 10.60 -7.15
CA PRO A 587 -6.11 10.56 -5.70
C PRO A 587 -5.31 9.34 -5.22
N VAL A 588 -5.44 8.20 -5.89
CA VAL A 588 -4.71 6.98 -5.51
C VAL A 588 -3.24 7.08 -5.87
N VAL A 589 -2.87 7.76 -6.96
CA VAL A 589 -1.47 8.04 -7.28
C VAL A 589 -0.82 8.92 -6.20
N VAL A 590 -1.51 9.96 -5.75
CA VAL A 590 -1.03 10.83 -4.64
C VAL A 590 -0.88 10.04 -3.34
N LEU A 591 -1.84 9.17 -3.04
CA LEU A 591 -1.75 8.25 -1.91
C LEU A 591 -0.52 7.34 -1.99
N LEU A 592 -0.29 6.73 -3.16
CA LEU A 592 0.91 5.91 -3.41
C LEU A 592 2.19 6.70 -3.21
N MET A 593 2.24 7.95 -3.69
CA MET A 593 3.39 8.83 -3.47
C MET A 593 3.68 9.02 -1.98
N ALA A 594 2.64 9.27 -1.17
CA ALA A 594 2.78 9.43 0.28
C ALA A 594 3.27 8.16 0.97
N ILE A 595 2.68 7.01 0.64
CA ILE A 595 3.04 5.73 1.24
C ILE A 595 4.49 5.35 0.88
N ILE A 596 4.83 5.38 -0.42
CA ILE A 596 6.16 5.00 -0.92
C ILE A 596 7.24 5.90 -0.32
N TYR A 597 7.02 7.22 -0.30
CA TYR A 597 7.97 8.16 0.28
C TYR A 597 8.14 7.94 1.79
N GLY A 598 7.03 7.70 2.50
CA GLY A 598 7.04 7.42 3.94
C GLY A 598 7.84 6.17 4.28
N LEU A 599 7.56 5.06 3.60
CA LEU A 599 8.25 3.78 3.78
C LEU A 599 9.73 3.86 3.41
N SER A 600 10.05 4.53 2.30
CA SER A 600 11.44 4.70 1.89
C SER A 600 12.23 5.50 2.92
N THR A 601 11.65 6.58 3.46
CA THR A 601 12.29 7.39 4.50
C THR A 601 12.48 6.61 5.80
N ASP A 602 11.51 5.79 6.18
CA ASP A 602 11.55 4.94 7.37
C ASP A 602 12.77 4.00 7.37
N TYR A 603 12.91 3.21 6.34
CA TYR A 603 14.05 2.31 6.26
C TYR A 603 15.40 3.04 6.17
N GLU A 604 15.46 4.26 5.63
CA GLU A 604 16.69 5.07 5.66
C GLU A 604 17.08 5.47 7.08
N VAL A 605 16.10 5.77 7.91
CA VAL A 605 16.33 6.05 9.34
C VAL A 605 17.00 4.86 10.04
N PHE A 606 16.52 3.63 9.79
CA PHE A 606 17.13 2.43 10.35
C PHE A 606 18.58 2.24 9.90
N LEU A 607 18.87 2.47 8.63
CA LEU A 607 20.21 2.34 8.07
C LEU A 607 21.17 3.39 8.66
N VAL A 608 20.75 4.66 8.65
CA VAL A 608 21.56 5.80 9.11
C VAL A 608 21.79 5.72 10.61
N SER A 609 20.79 5.31 11.42
CA SER A 609 20.95 5.14 12.86
C SER A 609 22.12 4.21 13.21
N ARG A 610 22.27 3.08 12.52
CA ARG A 610 23.40 2.17 12.71
C ARG A 610 24.74 2.75 12.26
N MET A 611 24.74 3.59 11.22
CA MET A 611 25.94 4.29 10.78
C MET A 611 26.38 5.34 11.81
N VAL A 612 25.42 6.09 12.39
CA VAL A 612 25.66 7.07 13.44
C VAL A 612 26.16 6.37 14.71
N GLU A 613 25.57 5.24 15.10
CA GLU A 613 26.01 4.42 16.23
C GLU A 613 27.48 3.94 16.06
N ALA A 614 27.84 3.46 14.87
CA ALA A 614 29.22 3.05 14.60
C ALA A 614 30.20 4.25 14.69
N ARG A 615 29.75 5.41 14.19
CA ARG A 615 30.56 6.63 14.21
C ARG A 615 30.73 7.20 15.63
N SER A 616 29.71 7.15 16.48
CA SER A 616 29.80 7.59 17.90
C SER A 616 30.83 6.76 18.68
N ARG A 617 31.02 5.50 18.26
CA ARG A 617 32.07 4.60 18.79
C ARG A 617 33.45 4.84 18.17
N GLY A 618 33.61 5.88 17.33
CA GLY A 618 34.90 6.30 16.77
C GLY A 618 35.26 5.69 15.41
N ALA A 619 34.35 4.97 14.74
CA ALA A 619 34.57 4.44 13.39
C ALA A 619 34.76 5.56 12.35
N ARG A 620 35.61 5.34 11.36
CA ARG A 620 35.75 6.23 10.20
C ARG A 620 34.49 6.17 9.35
N THR A 621 34.24 7.20 8.51
CA THR A 621 33.02 7.26 7.68
C THR A 621 32.83 6.00 6.83
N ALA A 622 33.87 5.51 6.16
CA ALA A 622 33.78 4.28 5.35
C ALA A 622 33.47 3.03 6.20
N GLU A 623 34.04 2.91 7.37
CA GLU A 623 33.78 1.81 8.32
C GLU A 623 32.34 1.89 8.87
N ALA A 624 31.87 3.11 9.17
CA ALA A 624 30.50 3.34 9.62
C ALA A 624 29.47 2.96 8.53
N ILE A 625 29.70 3.35 7.28
CA ILE A 625 28.87 2.96 6.13
C ILE A 625 28.84 1.44 5.97
N ARG A 626 30.03 0.79 5.94
CA ARG A 626 30.13 -0.65 5.82
C ARG A 626 29.41 -1.39 6.94
N SER A 627 29.66 -1.00 8.18
CA SER A 627 29.04 -1.61 9.37
C SER A 627 27.52 -1.37 9.37
N GLY A 628 27.05 -0.18 9.01
CA GLY A 628 25.65 0.13 8.87
C GLY A 628 24.96 -0.80 7.87
N VAL A 629 25.45 -0.87 6.63
CA VAL A 629 24.88 -1.71 5.58
C VAL A 629 24.96 -3.20 5.93
N ALA A 630 26.10 -3.67 6.46
CA ALA A 630 26.28 -5.08 6.80
C ALA A 630 25.30 -5.56 7.89
N ASN A 631 25.09 -4.74 8.94
CA ASN A 631 24.24 -5.09 10.08
C ASN A 631 22.75 -4.92 9.78
N THR A 632 22.35 -3.93 8.96
CA THR A 632 20.94 -3.66 8.67
C THR A 632 20.46 -4.32 7.39
N GLY A 633 21.34 -4.57 6.41
CA GLY A 633 20.96 -5.03 5.08
C GLY A 633 20.09 -6.29 5.10
N ARG A 634 20.44 -7.29 5.93
CA ARG A 634 19.63 -8.50 6.06
C ARG A 634 18.24 -8.21 6.61
N ILE A 635 18.14 -7.37 7.63
CA ILE A 635 16.87 -7.08 8.30
C ILE A 635 15.99 -6.27 7.35
N ILE A 636 16.53 -5.22 6.71
CA ILE A 636 15.83 -4.37 5.75
C ILE A 636 15.35 -5.19 4.54
N THR A 637 16.20 -6.05 3.97
CA THR A 637 15.79 -6.89 2.84
C THR A 637 14.72 -7.90 3.24
N SER A 638 14.80 -8.46 4.46
CA SER A 638 13.75 -9.36 4.97
C SER A 638 12.43 -8.62 5.20
N ALA A 639 12.48 -7.42 5.74
CA ALA A 639 11.33 -6.55 5.95
C ALA A 639 10.67 -6.16 4.61
N ALA A 640 11.48 -5.69 3.64
CA ALA A 640 10.99 -5.39 2.30
C ALA A 640 10.36 -6.62 1.62
N LEU A 641 10.98 -7.81 1.77
CA LEU A 641 10.41 -9.04 1.21
C LEU A 641 9.08 -9.42 1.87
N ILE A 642 8.95 -9.23 3.18
CA ILE A 642 7.68 -9.45 3.90
C ILE A 642 6.61 -8.50 3.35
N LEU A 643 6.95 -7.23 3.21
CA LEU A 643 6.01 -6.24 2.70
C LEU A 643 5.66 -6.49 1.22
N ILE A 644 6.62 -6.92 0.39
CA ILE A 644 6.37 -7.37 -1.00
C ILE A 644 5.40 -8.56 -1.01
N VAL A 645 5.49 -9.48 -0.07
CA VAL A 645 4.55 -10.60 0.01
C VAL A 645 3.16 -10.15 0.44
N VAL A 646 3.06 -9.24 1.40
CA VAL A 646 1.77 -8.67 1.84
C VAL A 646 1.11 -7.91 0.70
N THR A 647 1.83 -6.99 0.07
CA THR A 647 1.31 -6.20 -1.06
C THR A 647 1.10 -7.06 -2.31
N GLY A 648 1.95 -8.06 -2.52
CA GLY A 648 1.87 -8.98 -3.65
C GLY A 648 0.62 -9.85 -3.66
N ALA A 649 -0.03 -10.04 -2.53
CA ALA A 649 -1.33 -10.72 -2.48
C ALA A 649 -2.41 -9.92 -3.22
N PHE A 650 -2.33 -8.58 -3.20
CA PHE A 650 -3.22 -7.69 -3.96
C PHE A 650 -2.85 -7.56 -5.45
N ALA A 651 -1.69 -8.03 -5.87
CA ALA A 651 -1.33 -8.06 -7.29
C ALA A 651 -2.20 -9.04 -8.11
N PHE A 652 -2.87 -9.97 -7.43
CA PHE A 652 -3.84 -10.91 -8.00
C PHE A 652 -5.30 -10.47 -7.80
N SER A 653 -5.51 -9.23 -7.39
CA SER A 653 -6.83 -8.60 -7.30
C SER A 653 -7.53 -8.60 -8.65
N ASP A 654 -8.84 -8.69 -8.64
CA ASP A 654 -9.66 -8.51 -9.84
C ASP A 654 -9.82 -7.01 -10.15
N ILE A 655 -9.72 -6.14 -9.14
CA ILE A 655 -9.85 -4.68 -9.29
C ILE A 655 -8.53 -4.05 -9.73
N VAL A 656 -8.54 -3.34 -10.86
CA VAL A 656 -7.34 -2.73 -11.46
C VAL A 656 -6.64 -1.75 -10.51
N MET A 657 -7.41 -0.97 -9.74
CA MET A 657 -6.90 -0.02 -8.75
C MET A 657 -6.03 -0.71 -7.69
N MET A 658 -6.44 -1.89 -7.19
CA MET A 658 -5.65 -2.68 -6.26
C MET A 658 -4.38 -3.22 -6.89
N LYS A 659 -4.46 -3.64 -8.17
CA LYS A 659 -3.29 -4.10 -8.93
C LYS A 659 -2.22 -3.02 -8.99
N TYR A 660 -2.54 -1.79 -9.40
CA TYR A 660 -1.47 -0.79 -9.53
C TYR A 660 -0.92 -0.30 -8.19
N ILE A 661 -1.70 -0.34 -7.11
CA ILE A 661 -1.16 -0.13 -5.76
C ILE A 661 -0.15 -1.22 -5.41
N ALA A 662 -0.50 -2.48 -5.63
CA ALA A 662 0.38 -3.61 -5.35
C ALA A 662 1.67 -3.54 -6.18
N PHE A 663 1.57 -3.38 -7.51
CA PHE A 663 2.73 -3.28 -8.38
C PHE A 663 3.60 -2.05 -8.09
N GLY A 664 2.98 -0.90 -7.77
CA GLY A 664 3.69 0.30 -7.35
C GLY A 664 4.49 0.09 -6.08
N MET A 665 3.86 -0.49 -5.07
CA MET A 665 4.54 -0.82 -3.81
C MET A 665 5.67 -1.85 -4.00
N ILE A 666 5.43 -2.91 -4.78
CA ILE A 666 6.44 -3.93 -5.09
C ILE A 666 7.63 -3.30 -5.82
N ALA A 667 7.39 -2.52 -6.87
CA ALA A 667 8.43 -1.84 -7.63
C ALA A 667 9.24 -0.88 -6.74
N ALA A 668 8.55 -0.06 -5.95
CA ALA A 668 9.18 0.86 -4.99
C ALA A 668 10.08 0.13 -3.99
N LEU A 669 9.58 -0.95 -3.36
CA LEU A 669 10.32 -1.72 -2.38
C LEU A 669 11.53 -2.43 -2.98
N ILE A 670 11.40 -2.98 -4.20
CA ILE A 670 12.53 -3.60 -4.91
C ILE A 670 13.59 -2.53 -5.22
N ILE A 671 13.21 -1.41 -5.79
CA ILE A 671 14.13 -0.31 -6.14
C ILE A 671 14.82 0.21 -4.87
N ASP A 672 14.04 0.51 -3.83
CA ASP A 672 14.56 1.10 -2.60
C ASP A 672 15.45 0.12 -1.82
N ALA A 673 14.98 -1.08 -1.50
CA ALA A 673 15.71 -2.02 -0.66
C ALA A 673 16.95 -2.61 -1.34
N THR A 674 17.00 -2.66 -2.68
CA THR A 674 18.13 -3.26 -3.42
C THR A 674 19.01 -2.21 -4.11
N VAL A 675 18.43 -1.42 -5.02
CA VAL A 675 19.20 -0.51 -5.88
C VAL A 675 19.65 0.73 -5.09
N ILE A 676 18.71 1.40 -4.43
CA ILE A 676 19.01 2.66 -3.73
C ILE A 676 19.88 2.36 -2.50
N ARG A 677 19.43 1.49 -1.60
CA ARG A 677 20.09 1.30 -0.29
C ARG A 677 21.36 0.51 -0.35
N MET A 678 21.41 -0.53 -1.16
CA MET A 678 22.57 -1.41 -1.17
C MET A 678 23.68 -0.91 -2.10
N LEU A 679 23.33 -0.15 -3.16
CA LEU A 679 24.26 0.34 -4.15
C LEU A 679 24.45 1.85 -4.12
N LEU A 680 23.36 2.63 -4.26
CA LEU A 680 23.44 4.08 -4.44
C LEU A 680 23.82 4.81 -3.15
N VAL A 681 23.20 4.48 -2.01
CA VAL A 681 23.46 5.13 -0.72
C VAL A 681 24.93 4.98 -0.29
N PRO A 682 25.53 3.77 -0.26
CA PRO A 682 26.95 3.63 0.08
C PRO A 682 27.88 4.37 -0.88
N ALA A 683 27.58 4.34 -2.20
CA ALA A 683 28.38 5.02 -3.20
C ALA A 683 28.37 6.55 -2.99
N VAL A 684 27.17 7.15 -2.86
CA VAL A 684 27.04 8.60 -2.67
C VAL A 684 27.60 9.04 -1.32
N MET A 685 27.34 8.30 -0.24
CA MET A 685 27.92 8.61 1.08
C MET A 685 29.45 8.52 1.06
N GLN A 686 30.04 7.60 0.32
CA GLN A 686 31.49 7.53 0.14
C GLN A 686 32.02 8.74 -0.62
N MET A 687 31.31 9.23 -1.65
CA MET A 687 31.69 10.43 -2.40
C MET A 687 31.65 11.70 -1.52
N LEU A 688 30.64 11.83 -0.68
CA LEU A 688 30.49 12.93 0.26
C LEU A 688 31.46 12.85 1.46
N GLY A 689 31.98 11.68 1.78
CA GLY A 689 32.98 11.48 2.83
C GLY A 689 32.54 12.05 4.19
N THR A 690 33.31 12.99 4.73
CA THR A 690 33.03 13.64 6.02
C THR A 690 31.87 14.63 5.99
N ASP A 691 31.55 15.15 4.81
CA ASP A 691 30.49 16.15 4.63
C ASP A 691 29.10 15.57 4.90
N ASN A 692 28.93 14.24 4.85
CA ASN A 692 27.71 13.57 5.28
C ASN A 692 27.23 14.00 6.68
N TRP A 693 28.15 14.39 7.56
CA TRP A 693 27.88 14.73 8.96
C TRP A 693 27.82 16.25 9.21
N TRP A 694 27.80 17.04 8.14
CA TRP A 694 27.84 18.50 8.26
C TRP A 694 26.46 19.07 8.62
N ALA A 695 26.47 20.01 9.56
CA ALA A 695 25.39 20.92 9.84
C ALA A 695 25.91 22.26 10.39
N PRO A 696 25.20 23.37 10.17
CA PRO A 696 25.53 24.66 10.76
C PRO A 696 25.61 24.58 12.29
N ARG A 697 26.57 25.29 12.90
CA ARG A 697 26.80 25.24 14.35
C ARG A 697 25.59 25.62 15.20
N TRP A 698 24.77 26.55 14.72
CA TRP A 698 23.57 26.96 15.43
C TRP A 698 22.50 25.88 15.44
N MET A 699 22.35 25.16 14.33
CA MET A 699 21.43 24.03 14.22
C MET A 699 21.83 22.87 15.14
N LYS A 700 23.12 22.54 15.23
CA LYS A 700 23.61 21.52 16.17
C LYS A 700 23.27 21.85 17.61
N ARG A 701 23.41 23.13 18.02
CA ARG A 701 23.00 23.56 19.37
C ARG A 701 21.50 23.39 19.63
N VAL A 702 20.66 23.59 18.61
CA VAL A 702 19.21 23.32 18.69
C VAL A 702 18.97 21.84 18.89
N GLN A 703 19.60 21.00 18.08
CA GLN A 703 19.46 19.54 18.15
C GLN A 703 19.93 18.98 19.51
N GLU A 704 21.04 19.44 20.03
CA GLU A 704 21.57 19.09 21.37
C GLU A 704 20.61 19.48 22.51
N ARG A 705 19.93 20.65 22.38
CA ARG A 705 18.93 21.10 23.38
C ARG A 705 17.65 20.26 23.36
N ILE A 706 17.21 19.82 22.19
CA ILE A 706 15.99 19.00 22.05
C ILE A 706 16.23 17.56 22.55
N GLY A 707 17.50 17.11 22.58
CA GLY A 707 17.89 15.84 23.21
C GLY A 707 17.39 14.59 22.48
N LEU A 708 17.02 14.71 21.19
CA LEU A 708 16.62 13.58 20.35
C LEU A 708 17.82 12.78 19.80
N GLY A 709 19.08 13.20 20.06
CA GLY A 709 20.30 12.47 19.72
C GLY A 709 20.40 11.09 20.39
N GLU A 710 21.18 10.17 19.85
CA GLU A 710 21.35 8.82 20.39
C GLU A 710 21.81 8.88 21.87
N ALA A 711 21.06 8.20 22.76
CA ALA A 711 21.49 8.01 24.14
C ALA A 711 22.53 6.89 24.18
N GLU A 712 23.75 7.18 24.60
CA GLU A 712 24.68 6.14 25.03
C GLU A 712 24.05 5.36 26.17
N ILE A 713 23.74 4.10 25.92
CA ILE A 713 23.40 3.15 26.99
C ILE A 713 24.75 2.73 27.54
N GLY A 714 25.17 3.35 28.68
CA GLY A 714 26.39 2.94 29.36
C GLY A 714 26.37 1.43 29.66
N ASP A 715 27.53 0.80 29.61
CA ASP A 715 27.69 -0.59 30.02
C ASP A 715 27.14 -0.76 31.43
N GLU A 716 26.16 -1.62 31.61
CA GLU A 716 25.61 -1.91 32.94
C GLU A 716 26.69 -2.62 33.77
N PRO A 717 26.83 -2.29 35.07
CA PRO A 717 27.81 -2.92 35.92
C PRO A 717 27.71 -4.43 35.92
N GLU A 718 28.86 -5.12 35.93
CA GLU A 718 28.98 -6.61 35.91
C GLU A 718 28.11 -7.36 36.92
N HIS A 719 27.71 -6.72 38.02
CA HIS A 719 26.87 -7.36 39.06
C HIS A 719 25.37 -7.53 38.66
N LEU A 720 24.95 -6.96 37.51
CA LEU A 720 23.61 -7.20 36.93
C LEU A 720 23.61 -8.28 35.87
N GLN A 721 24.75 -8.81 35.50
CA GLN A 721 24.90 -9.94 34.57
C GLN A 721 24.80 -11.26 35.34
N GLY A 722 23.65 -11.63 35.78
CA GLY A 722 23.19 -12.94 36.18
C GLY A 722 24.05 -13.86 37.03
N GLY A 723 23.82 -13.90 38.32
CA GLY A 723 24.14 -14.98 39.24
C GLY A 723 23.35 -14.80 40.55
N PRO A 724 22.94 -15.87 41.27
CA PRO A 724 22.21 -15.66 42.51
C PRO A 724 23.14 -14.97 43.52
N ALA A 725 22.75 -13.76 43.93
CA ALA A 725 23.45 -13.01 44.95
C ALA A 725 23.54 -13.82 46.26
N ARG A 726 24.73 -14.23 46.63
CA ARG A 726 25.03 -14.61 48.02
C ARG A 726 24.89 -13.34 48.88
N VAL A 727 23.88 -13.34 49.69
CA VAL A 727 23.72 -12.33 50.75
C VAL A 727 24.86 -12.50 51.73
N GLY A 728 25.85 -11.64 51.65
CA GLY A 728 26.91 -11.45 52.65
C GLY A 728 26.74 -10.03 53.23
N SER A 729 26.45 -9.98 54.50
CA SER A 729 26.30 -8.76 55.27
C SER A 729 27.61 -7.98 55.34
N ALA A 730 27.63 -6.77 54.83
CA ALA A 730 28.63 -5.76 55.15
C ALA A 730 27.96 -4.42 55.42
N GLY A 731 28.25 -3.86 56.55
CA GLY A 731 27.65 -2.65 57.10
C GLY A 731 28.03 -1.34 56.38
N PRO A 732 27.42 -0.18 56.72
CA PRO A 732 27.47 1.02 55.91
C PRO A 732 28.79 1.75 55.97
N VAL A 733 29.39 2.06 54.83
CA VAL A 733 30.54 2.96 54.71
C VAL A 733 29.98 4.40 54.59
N ARG A 734 30.36 5.23 55.55
CA ARG A 734 30.15 6.68 55.52
C ARG A 734 31.06 7.34 54.48
N VAL A 735 30.52 8.08 53.59
CA VAL A 735 31.25 9.02 52.73
C VAL A 735 31.30 10.37 53.45
N THR A 736 32.49 10.87 53.74
CA THR A 736 32.76 12.27 54.14
C THR A 736 33.39 12.98 52.94
N GLU A 737 32.75 14.06 52.52
CA GLU A 737 33.34 15.15 51.71
C GLU A 737 34.39 15.89 52.52
N THR A 738 35.55 16.23 51.91
CA THR A 738 36.21 17.53 52.07
C THR A 738 37.48 17.65 51.18
N GLY A 739 37.49 18.66 50.34
CA GLY A 739 38.51 19.75 50.31
C GLY A 739 39.79 19.50 49.45
N VAL A 740 39.83 20.15 48.32
CA VAL A 740 41.05 20.61 47.62
C VAL A 740 41.69 21.74 48.43
N PRO A 741 43.04 21.97 48.49
CA PRO A 741 43.77 22.67 47.43
C PRO A 741 45.31 22.39 47.26
N ASP A 742 45.75 22.65 46.04
CA ASP A 742 46.99 23.26 45.51
C ASP A 742 48.31 23.27 46.36
N THR A 743 49.41 22.83 45.68
CA THR A 743 50.59 23.61 45.28
C THR A 743 51.85 22.72 45.18
N ALA A 744 52.55 22.85 44.07
CA ALA A 744 53.94 22.42 43.86
C ALA A 744 54.93 23.41 44.49
N PRO A 745 56.30 23.32 44.44
CA PRO A 745 57.20 22.34 43.80
C PRO A 745 58.52 22.04 44.62
N ALA A 746 59.41 21.33 43.94
CA ALA A 746 60.86 21.25 44.02
C ALA A 746 61.59 20.12 44.81
N GLY A 747 62.37 19.34 44.09
CA GLY A 747 63.39 18.45 44.22
C GLY A 747 64.57 18.69 45.10
N PRO A 748 65.79 18.10 44.85
CA PRO A 748 66.18 16.69 44.73
C PRO A 748 67.14 16.25 45.87
N VAL A 749 67.65 14.98 45.82
CA VAL A 749 69.01 14.57 46.15
C VAL A 749 69.13 13.12 46.70
N ALA A 750 69.72 12.27 45.88
CA ALA A 750 70.80 11.32 46.11
C ALA A 750 70.82 10.35 47.30
N GLY A 751 71.14 9.08 46.91
CA GLY A 751 71.81 8.19 47.82
C GLY A 751 71.53 6.72 47.70
N SER A 752 72.21 6.06 46.76
CA SER A 752 72.51 4.65 46.88
C SER A 752 73.60 4.44 47.93
N PRO A 753 74.06 3.24 48.31
CA PRO A 753 73.86 1.90 47.72
C PRO A 753 73.95 0.72 48.77
N THR A 754 73.99 -0.45 48.20
CA THR A 754 74.68 -1.67 48.65
C THR A 754 73.89 -2.81 49.34
N ASP A 755 74.13 -3.90 48.66
CA ASP A 755 74.47 -5.25 49.03
C ASP A 755 73.38 -6.29 49.28
N GLY A 756 73.45 -7.30 48.43
CA GLY A 756 72.94 -8.62 48.60
C GLY A 756 73.83 -9.43 49.56
N PRO A 757 73.87 -10.72 49.60
CA PRO A 757 73.14 -11.82 49.00
C PRO A 757 72.78 -12.95 49.97
N SER A 758 72.39 -14.12 49.39
CA SER A 758 72.53 -15.49 49.82
C SER A 758 71.34 -16.16 50.54
N VAL A 759 70.83 -17.17 49.90
CA VAL A 759 71.11 -18.61 49.97
C VAL A 759 70.29 -19.36 51.03
N ALA A 760 69.69 -20.36 50.54
CA ALA A 760 69.54 -21.77 51.02
C ALA A 760 68.33 -22.19 51.83
N GLU A 761 67.77 -23.21 51.27
CA GLU A 761 67.45 -24.51 51.90
C GLU A 761 66.48 -24.48 53.08
N GLY A 762 65.47 -25.25 53.05
CA GLY A 762 65.35 -26.68 52.89
C GLY A 762 64.14 -27.19 53.68
N THR A 763 63.65 -28.20 53.22
CA THR A 763 63.18 -29.42 53.92
C THR A 763 61.76 -29.55 54.42
N GLN A 764 61.10 -30.49 53.72
CA GLN A 764 60.40 -31.73 54.13
C GLN A 764 59.00 -31.64 54.71
N VAL A 765 58.16 -32.31 53.93
CA VAL A 765 57.12 -33.31 54.04
C VAL A 765 57.01 -34.07 55.39
N PRO A 766 55.87 -34.66 55.87
CA PRO A 766 55.09 -35.64 55.20
C PRO A 766 53.56 -35.50 55.55
N GLY A 767 52.63 -36.16 54.96
CA GLY A 767 52.43 -37.46 54.43
C GLY A 767 50.98 -37.82 54.49
N SER A 768 50.58 -38.65 53.68
CA SER A 768 49.75 -39.89 53.57
C SER A 768 48.50 -39.66 52.80
N ALA A 769 48.30 -40.28 51.72
CA ALA A 769 48.32 -41.59 51.12
C ALA A 769 46.92 -42.07 50.72
N VAL A 770 46.95 -42.83 49.58
CA VAL A 770 46.01 -43.80 49.09
C VAL A 770 44.88 -43.24 48.19
N GLY A 771 44.68 -43.65 46.96
CA GLY A 771 45.21 -44.74 46.13
C GLY A 771 44.67 -44.71 44.72
N LEU A 772 45.46 -45.22 43.88
CA LEU A 772 45.35 -45.60 42.49
C LEU A 772 44.00 -46.12 42.00
N LEU A 773 43.71 -45.81 40.75
CA LEU A 773 43.77 -46.83 39.68
C LEU A 773 43.46 -46.15 38.30
N GLU A 774 44.52 -46.25 37.47
CA GLU A 774 44.46 -46.09 36.04
C GLU A 774 43.60 -47.19 35.39
N ARG A 775 42.91 -46.86 34.32
CA ARG A 775 42.63 -47.78 33.21
C ARG A 775 42.54 -46.99 31.89
N GLU A 776 43.43 -47.38 31.00
CA GLU A 776 43.39 -47.05 29.57
C GLU A 776 42.25 -47.73 28.81
N PRO A 777 41.97 -47.26 27.53
CA PRO A 777 40.72 -47.60 26.83
C PRO A 777 40.83 -48.90 26.06
N GLU A 778 39.81 -49.75 26.20
CA GLU A 778 39.55 -50.92 25.39
C GLU A 778 38.81 -50.61 24.12
N ALA A 779 39.19 -51.24 23.01
CA ALA A 779 38.73 -51.14 21.66
C ALA A 779 37.27 -51.63 21.48
N GLU A 780 36.54 -51.00 20.57
CA GLU A 780 35.22 -51.44 20.07
C GLU A 780 35.31 -52.77 19.28
N PRO A 781 34.37 -53.70 19.46
CA PRO A 781 34.25 -54.87 18.60
C PRO A 781 33.40 -54.55 17.33
N VAL A 782 33.98 -55.00 16.22
CA VAL A 782 33.40 -55.07 14.89
C VAL A 782 32.07 -55.89 14.92
N ARG A 783 30.98 -55.33 14.43
CA ARG A 783 29.72 -56.07 14.16
C ARG A 783 29.71 -56.58 12.73
N GLU A 784 29.43 -57.88 12.62
CA GLU A 784 29.15 -58.60 11.37
C GLU A 784 27.89 -58.07 10.64
N PRO A 785 27.83 -58.22 9.30
CA PRO A 785 26.71 -57.76 8.51
C PRO A 785 25.53 -58.69 8.55
N GLU A 786 24.32 -58.09 8.71
CA GLU A 786 23.04 -58.79 8.54
C GLU A 786 22.68 -59.08 7.07
N PRO A 787 21.87 -60.12 6.81
CA PRO A 787 21.69 -60.64 5.45
C PRO A 787 20.77 -59.80 4.59
N VAL A 788 21.13 -59.80 3.32
CA VAL A 788 20.43 -59.18 2.20
C VAL A 788 18.99 -59.72 2.06
N ARG A 789 18.01 -58.85 2.08
CA ARG A 789 16.63 -59.17 1.64
C ARG A 789 16.54 -59.01 0.14
N GLU A 790 15.99 -60.01 -0.48
CA GLU A 790 15.69 -60.12 -1.90
C GLU A 790 14.91 -58.91 -2.45
N SER A 791 15.33 -58.43 -3.58
CA SER A 791 14.71 -57.34 -4.36
C SER A 791 13.47 -57.83 -5.09
N GLU A 792 12.34 -57.18 -4.90
CA GLU A 792 11.18 -57.28 -5.76
C GLU A 792 11.47 -56.75 -7.18
N PRO A 793 10.82 -57.28 -8.24
CA PRO A 793 11.16 -57.00 -9.61
C PRO A 793 10.70 -55.60 -10.07
N VAL A 794 11.63 -54.92 -10.68
CA VAL A 794 11.46 -53.61 -11.34
C VAL A 794 10.44 -53.75 -12.46
N ARG A 795 9.31 -53.03 -12.42
CA ARG A 795 8.40 -52.78 -13.53
C ARG A 795 9.12 -51.89 -14.56
N GLN A 796 9.24 -52.38 -15.76
CA GLN A 796 9.69 -51.65 -16.95
C GLN A 796 8.68 -50.52 -17.25
N PRO A 797 9.13 -49.32 -17.60
CA PRO A 797 8.25 -48.25 -18.12
C PRO A 797 7.80 -48.57 -19.53
N ALA A 798 6.55 -48.22 -19.82
CA ALA A 798 5.96 -48.31 -21.16
C ALA A 798 6.69 -47.41 -22.17
N PRO A 799 6.74 -47.78 -23.48
CA PRO A 799 7.43 -46.98 -24.46
C PRO A 799 6.69 -45.67 -24.75
N GLU A 800 7.45 -44.57 -24.82
CA GLU A 800 6.97 -43.26 -25.28
C GLU A 800 6.48 -43.34 -26.74
N PRO A 801 5.41 -42.60 -27.11
CA PRO A 801 4.98 -42.49 -28.48
C PRO A 801 5.98 -41.72 -29.33
N VAL A 802 6.33 -42.28 -30.47
CA VAL A 802 7.20 -41.75 -31.52
C VAL A 802 6.64 -40.40 -32.01
N ARG A 803 7.39 -39.32 -31.82
CA ARG A 803 7.11 -38.01 -32.46
C ARG A 803 7.47 -38.12 -33.94
N GLU A 804 6.49 -37.85 -34.80
CA GLU A 804 6.72 -37.55 -36.22
C GLU A 804 7.54 -36.26 -36.38
N PRO A 805 8.44 -36.15 -37.36
CA PRO A 805 9.27 -34.98 -37.56
C PRO A 805 8.49 -33.80 -38.13
N GLU A 806 8.61 -32.62 -37.49
CA GLU A 806 8.16 -31.34 -38.03
C GLU A 806 8.87 -31.04 -39.38
N PRO A 807 8.14 -30.48 -40.37
CA PRO A 807 8.76 -30.06 -41.62
C PRO A 807 9.60 -28.78 -41.46
N ASP A 808 10.81 -28.85 -41.98
CA ASP A 808 11.84 -27.82 -42.01
C ASP A 808 11.37 -26.58 -42.82
N LEU A 809 11.04 -25.50 -42.18
CA LEU A 809 10.71 -24.20 -42.77
C LEU A 809 11.95 -23.33 -42.98
N ARG A 810 12.90 -23.83 -43.77
CA ARG A 810 13.98 -23.02 -44.33
C ARG A 810 13.93 -23.17 -45.86
N THR A 811 13.11 -22.36 -46.50
CA THR A 811 13.29 -21.82 -47.85
C THR A 811 12.01 -21.17 -48.34
N ALA A 812 11.86 -19.89 -48.13
CA ALA A 812 11.04 -19.01 -48.96
C ALA A 812 11.68 -17.63 -49.05
N PRO A 813 11.80 -17.04 -50.23
CA PRO A 813 12.57 -15.83 -50.47
C PRO A 813 11.83 -14.58 -50.05
N ARG A 814 12.60 -13.59 -49.60
CA ARG A 814 12.15 -12.21 -49.31
C ARG A 814 11.54 -11.58 -50.58
N PRO A 815 10.41 -10.89 -50.51
CA PRO A 815 10.02 -9.94 -51.55
C PRO A 815 10.57 -8.53 -51.18
N GLU A 816 11.11 -7.93 -52.26
CA GLU A 816 11.61 -6.57 -52.34
C GLU A 816 10.53 -5.51 -52.13
N HIS A 817 10.99 -4.38 -51.51
CA HIS A 817 10.25 -3.13 -51.45
C HIS A 817 9.80 -2.61 -52.84
N ARG A 818 8.49 -2.48 -53.01
CA ARG A 818 7.90 -1.54 -54.00
C ARG A 818 6.80 -0.73 -53.33
N ARG A 819 7.10 0.58 -53.17
CA ARG A 819 6.07 1.61 -52.97
C ARG A 819 5.07 1.57 -54.09
N ARG A 820 3.79 1.55 -53.78
CA ARG A 820 2.73 2.21 -54.57
C ARG A 820 1.52 2.50 -53.70
N ASP A 821 1.02 3.73 -53.93
CA ASP A 821 -0.16 4.37 -53.38
C ASP A 821 -1.48 3.61 -53.68
N GLY A 822 -2.46 3.85 -52.78
CA GLY A 822 -3.86 4.01 -53.14
C GLY A 822 -4.80 2.83 -52.91
N GLY A 823 -5.74 2.97 -51.98
CA GLY A 823 -7.12 2.61 -52.18
C GLY A 823 -7.65 1.31 -51.61
N GLY A 824 -8.58 1.44 -50.63
CA GLY A 824 -9.67 0.52 -50.52
C GLY A 824 -9.43 -0.70 -49.62
N GLY A 825 -9.41 -0.50 -48.30
CA GLY A 825 -9.63 -1.60 -47.34
C GLY A 825 -11.14 -1.87 -47.27
N GLU A 826 -11.56 -3.02 -47.79
CA GLU A 826 -12.89 -3.57 -47.58
C GLU A 826 -13.10 -3.83 -46.09
N LYS A 827 -13.97 -3.04 -45.45
CA LYS A 827 -14.40 -3.25 -44.05
C LYS A 827 -15.27 -4.52 -44.05
N ILE A 828 -14.78 -5.57 -43.46
CA ILE A 828 -15.61 -6.73 -43.12
C ILE A 828 -16.70 -6.22 -42.15
N PRO A 829 -17.98 -6.43 -42.44
CA PRO A 829 -19.06 -6.06 -41.54
C PRO A 829 -18.88 -6.75 -40.18
N ALA A 830 -19.09 -6.02 -39.10
CA ALA A 830 -18.95 -6.53 -37.74
C ALA A 830 -19.76 -7.83 -37.48
N ALA A 831 -20.92 -7.93 -38.12
CA ALA A 831 -21.77 -9.14 -38.11
C ALA A 831 -21.05 -10.39 -38.61
N GLU A 832 -20.17 -10.30 -39.62
CA GLU A 832 -19.43 -11.44 -40.17
C GLU A 832 -18.26 -11.86 -39.27
N LEU A 833 -17.67 -10.93 -38.53
CA LEU A 833 -16.64 -11.20 -37.52
C LEU A 833 -17.26 -11.89 -36.30
N ILE A 834 -18.41 -11.41 -35.83
CA ILE A 834 -19.17 -11.99 -34.70
C ILE A 834 -19.68 -13.41 -35.06
N ALA A 835 -20.13 -13.62 -36.27
CA ALA A 835 -20.54 -14.97 -36.72
C ALA A 835 -19.36 -15.96 -36.75
N ARG A 836 -18.17 -15.51 -37.10
CA ARG A 836 -16.94 -16.36 -37.04
C ARG A 836 -16.55 -16.70 -35.63
N LEU A 837 -16.59 -15.71 -34.72
CA LEU A 837 -16.24 -15.91 -33.30
C LEU A 837 -17.27 -16.83 -32.59
N ARG A 838 -18.56 -16.76 -32.94
CA ARG A 838 -19.57 -17.70 -32.42
C ARG A 838 -19.32 -19.12 -32.89
N GLN A 839 -18.97 -19.33 -34.18
CA GLN A 839 -18.64 -20.65 -34.70
C GLN A 839 -17.35 -21.24 -34.08
N GLU A 840 -16.37 -20.43 -33.75
CA GLU A 840 -15.18 -20.90 -33.03
C GLU A 840 -15.52 -21.33 -31.59
N ARG A 841 -16.31 -20.56 -30.84
CA ARG A 841 -16.77 -20.94 -29.49
C ARG A 841 -17.65 -22.19 -29.47
N GLU A 842 -18.49 -22.42 -30.47
CA GLU A 842 -19.25 -23.66 -30.57
C GLU A 842 -18.35 -24.88 -30.82
N ARG A 843 -17.33 -24.75 -31.66
CA ARG A 843 -16.34 -25.81 -31.90
C ARG A 843 -15.46 -26.10 -30.65
N GLU A 844 -15.18 -25.12 -29.85
CA GLU A 844 -14.48 -25.31 -28.56
C GLU A 844 -15.40 -26.03 -27.56
N ARG A 845 -16.65 -25.64 -27.43
CA ARG A 845 -17.64 -26.34 -26.57
C ARG A 845 -17.95 -27.78 -27.01
N GLU A 846 -17.88 -28.09 -28.30
CA GLU A 846 -17.98 -29.46 -28.78
C GLU A 846 -16.72 -30.27 -28.45
N ARG A 847 -15.54 -29.67 -28.52
CA ARG A 847 -14.29 -30.34 -28.09
C ARG A 847 -14.26 -30.66 -26.61
N ASP A 848 -14.74 -29.74 -25.76
CA ASP A 848 -14.81 -29.96 -24.31
C ASP A 848 -15.91 -30.93 -23.88
N ARG A 849 -16.88 -31.23 -24.75
CA ARG A 849 -17.88 -32.28 -24.49
C ARG A 849 -17.43 -33.70 -24.88
N ASP A 850 -16.44 -33.80 -25.73
CA ASP A 850 -15.89 -35.09 -26.19
C ASP A 850 -14.56 -35.45 -25.49
N ALA A 851 -14.06 -34.56 -24.59
CA ALA A 851 -12.94 -34.84 -23.69
C ALA A 851 -13.46 -35.11 -22.26
#